data_eb3853346cb89ce324d4450841bce65a
#
_entry.id   eb3853346cb89ce324d4450841bce65a
#
_cell.length_a   1.000
_cell.length_b   1.000
_cell.length_c   1.000
_cell.angle_alpha   90.00
_cell.angle_beta   90.00
_cell.angle_gamma   90.00
#
_symmetry.space_group_name_H-M   'P 1'
#
loop_
_entity.id
_entity.type
_entity.pdbx_description
1 polymer ?
#
loop_
_entity_poly.entity_id
_entity_poly.type
_entity_poly.pdbx_seq_one_letter_code
_entity_poly.pdbx_strand_id
1 'polypeptide(L)'
;MKRLTPCLLALATACGGAPDPAHLEAVIAPSRTWYHTTERVELTGIVTDVFGEPIEDVEVAWTVEPSAAAEMEPPGESPRSQAFTLGTEGRVVFTGCVVPRDETLPPTICDTVAVRVDDGMPALEVTSPTPGAELEDAEGIVVTGSVADRGMVNVYVNGAPATVDALGQFEATIEGFFGVNHLVVTASDGLTDVSEVEMDVLWAPAYSPALDAEGRPSLVLDDGLSLWLGQDFFDDAVPLDRTATPVQTRDLADIMELVLASLDVTGVIPDPVIDDPPSFTLRVTDATIADPYVEIDVTDDGADLFVRLGTIEADTSGLLQVEGTSLPLTGTVRASGVAFAQMSIRKESPDAAIEVTLGELLVGLESLDGTFVSEETAAVFRLAEGLFRTTLETLLVDALRGTLEDSVPALLQDAFGAIDTALMGQTLELDSAPFPPVTLQIDGRVADLRPTFRSQVTLGLRTEVGTDVMSLHPDSRGVARLDVTDRAPPFFGDGSLKVGVRLALLNALLHALWSSGLLDVDASAILPDSIGGLVSEARILGRLPPVLRPPRPEEEDDLILTLGQLELELTFQGEPVRYAVTLDAGVNLDVADNRISILLDEEPEVRVWTLQAPSNPRALTADTVRTLLLDLWPMLSGSLREGLSLEVPLPSLGDLGGLAPELADLRLTLAQTERARPRRGVLVIEAELTGTLP
;
A
#
# COMPACT_ATOMS: atom_id res chain seq x y z
N MET A 1 70.57 -35.41 56.54
CA MET A 1 70.76 -36.38 57.60
C MET A 1 69.60 -37.37 57.46
N LYS A 2 69.94 -38.56 57.02
CA LYS A 2 69.85 -39.82 57.72
C LYS A 2 68.44 -40.17 58.18
N ARG A 3 67.78 -41.24 57.94
CA ARG A 3 68.12 -42.59 57.48
C ARG A 3 66.81 -43.33 57.35
N LEU A 4 66.56 -44.11 56.28
CA LEU A 4 66.55 -45.54 56.19
C LEU A 4 65.41 -46.25 57.01
N THR A 5 64.40 -46.76 56.31
CA THR A 5 64.14 -48.16 55.85
C THR A 5 63.67 -49.11 56.94
N PRO A 6 62.96 -50.17 56.78
CA PRO A 6 62.71 -50.96 55.57
C PRO A 6 61.27 -51.54 55.39
N CYS A 7 61.00 -51.96 54.20
CA CYS A 7 60.26 -53.12 53.72
C CYS A 7 59.66 -54.04 54.77
N LEU A 8 58.35 -54.27 54.66
CA LEU A 8 57.75 -55.57 54.85
C LEU A 8 56.94 -55.93 53.64
N LEU A 9 57.58 -56.72 52.77
CA LEU A 9 56.97 -57.47 51.70
C LEU A 9 56.17 -58.56 52.36
N ALA A 10 54.85 -58.41 52.49
CA ALA A 10 53.98 -59.54 52.80
C ALA A 10 53.50 -60.06 51.46
N LEU A 11 54.08 -61.20 51.08
CA LEU A 11 53.45 -62.08 50.08
C LEU A 11 52.10 -62.52 50.64
N ALA A 12 51.07 -61.86 50.12
CA ALA A 12 49.73 -62.47 50.11
C ALA A 12 49.72 -63.31 48.84
N THR A 13 49.92 -64.57 49.00
CA THR A 13 49.55 -65.58 47.98
C THR A 13 48.12 -65.39 47.66
N ALA A 14 47.88 -64.90 46.46
CA ALA A 14 46.58 -64.77 45.88
C ALA A 14 45.93 -66.13 45.78
N CYS A 15 44.90 -66.39 46.58
CA CYS A 15 43.85 -67.28 46.19
C CYS A 15 43.19 -66.61 44.93
N GLY A 16 43.49 -67.14 43.75
CA GLY A 16 42.91 -66.68 42.53
C GLY A 16 41.43 -67.04 42.44
N GLY A 17 40.62 -66.32 43.23
CA GLY A 17 39.18 -66.24 42.93
C GLY A 17 38.98 -65.17 41.92
N ALA A 18 38.19 -65.41 40.89
CA ALA A 18 37.80 -64.38 39.96
C ALA A 18 37.20 -63.21 40.79
N PRO A 19 37.45 -61.92 40.35
CA PRO A 19 36.97 -60.75 41.09
C PRO A 19 35.44 -60.77 41.17
N ASP A 20 34.91 -60.38 42.39
CA ASP A 20 33.48 -60.35 42.62
C ASP A 20 32.87 -59.04 42.05
N PRO A 21 31.77 -59.09 41.29
CA PRO A 21 31.07 -57.92 40.82
C PRO A 21 30.56 -57.07 41.97
N ALA A 22 30.74 -55.76 41.90
CA ALA A 22 30.29 -54.78 42.90
C ALA A 22 29.38 -53.72 42.34
N HIS A 23 29.51 -53.39 41.05
CA HIS A 23 28.72 -52.39 40.36
C HIS A 23 28.45 -52.77 38.92
N LEU A 24 27.26 -52.41 38.42
CA LEU A 24 26.85 -52.53 37.02
C LEU A 24 26.40 -51.16 36.53
N GLU A 25 26.89 -50.74 35.36
CA GLU A 25 26.39 -49.60 34.60
C GLU A 25 25.81 -50.11 33.28
N ALA A 26 24.55 -49.86 33.06
CA ALA A 26 23.84 -50.23 31.82
C ALA A 26 24.00 -49.13 30.78
N VAL A 27 24.57 -49.47 29.64
CA VAL A 27 24.81 -48.53 28.51
C VAL A 27 24.06 -48.98 27.28
N ILE A 28 23.47 -48.09 26.55
CA ILE A 28 22.77 -48.30 25.28
C ILE A 28 23.51 -47.67 24.11
N ALA A 29 23.60 -48.40 23.00
CA ALA A 29 24.18 -47.92 21.75
C ALA A 29 23.23 -48.16 20.58
N PRO A 30 23.04 -47.16 19.71
CA PRO A 30 23.50 -45.76 19.81
C PRO A 30 22.83 -45.02 20.98
N SER A 31 23.52 -44.11 21.69
CA SER A 31 22.93 -43.31 22.77
C SER A 31 22.16 -42.14 22.19
N ARG A 32 20.84 -42.14 22.35
CA ARG A 32 19.90 -41.08 21.90
C ARG A 32 18.85 -40.80 22.97
N THR A 33 18.12 -39.71 22.81
CA THR A 33 16.99 -39.35 23.69
C THR A 33 15.72 -40.10 23.34
N TRP A 34 15.57 -40.49 22.08
CA TRP A 34 14.44 -41.26 21.55
C TRP A 34 14.89 -42.16 20.36
N TYR A 35 14.08 -43.16 20.03
CA TYR A 35 14.31 -44.18 19.02
C TYR A 35 13.02 -44.44 18.23
N HIS A 36 13.14 -44.94 16.98
CA HIS A 36 12.00 -45.42 16.22
C HIS A 36 11.65 -46.88 16.58
N THR A 37 10.40 -47.30 16.30
CA THR A 37 10.07 -48.72 16.23
C THR A 37 10.91 -49.37 15.11
N THR A 38 11.17 -50.69 15.24
CA THR A 38 12.06 -51.45 14.36
C THR A 38 13.55 -51.06 14.45
N GLU A 39 13.90 -50.04 15.23
CA GLU A 39 15.31 -49.69 15.42
C GLU A 39 16.02 -50.75 16.34
N ARG A 40 17.24 -51.09 15.89
CA ARG A 40 18.09 -52.02 16.63
C ARG A 40 18.94 -51.26 17.61
N VAL A 41 18.86 -51.63 18.87
CA VAL A 41 19.69 -51.09 19.95
C VAL A 41 20.52 -52.21 20.61
N GLU A 42 21.72 -51.91 21.06
CA GLU A 42 22.59 -52.83 21.75
C GLU A 42 22.82 -52.34 23.19
N LEU A 43 22.49 -53.14 24.11
CA LEU A 43 22.71 -52.90 25.54
C LEU A 43 23.97 -53.57 25.98
N THR A 44 24.83 -52.89 26.71
CA THR A 44 26.08 -53.41 27.27
C THR A 44 26.17 -53.11 28.74
N GLY A 45 26.43 -54.12 29.56
CA GLY A 45 26.70 -53.97 30.97
C GLY A 45 28.20 -53.77 31.25
N ILE A 46 28.56 -52.65 31.80
CA ILE A 46 29.91 -52.40 32.34
C ILE A 46 29.93 -52.82 33.81
N VAL A 47 30.57 -53.96 34.06
CA VAL A 47 30.64 -54.53 35.42
C VAL A 47 32.01 -54.26 35.99
N THR A 48 32.06 -53.74 37.23
CA THR A 48 33.31 -53.43 37.94
C THR A 48 33.33 -54.10 39.34
N ASP A 49 34.52 -54.36 39.84
CA ASP A 49 34.75 -54.81 41.18
C ASP A 49 34.68 -53.66 42.20
N VAL A 50 34.93 -53.97 43.47
CA VAL A 50 34.94 -52.99 44.61
C VAL A 50 36.02 -51.90 44.45
N PHE A 51 37.00 -52.12 43.58
CA PHE A 51 38.08 -51.18 43.29
C PHE A 51 37.85 -50.33 42.05
N GLY A 52 36.75 -50.62 41.32
CA GLY A 52 36.40 -49.98 40.03
C GLY A 52 37.10 -50.58 38.83
N GLU A 53 37.75 -51.75 38.97
CA GLU A 53 38.39 -52.44 37.83
C GLU A 53 37.34 -53.24 37.04
N PRO A 54 37.36 -53.18 35.69
CA PRO A 54 36.38 -53.87 34.84
C PRO A 54 36.54 -55.40 34.91
N ILE A 55 35.38 -56.09 34.95
CA ILE A 55 35.29 -57.55 34.93
C ILE A 55 34.71 -57.99 33.58
N GLU A 56 35.46 -58.74 32.78
CA GLU A 56 35.03 -59.10 31.44
C GLU A 56 34.27 -60.45 31.36
N ASP A 57 34.60 -61.40 32.24
CA ASP A 57 34.06 -62.76 32.26
C ASP A 57 32.82 -62.88 33.18
N VAL A 58 31.83 -61.97 32.98
CA VAL A 58 30.59 -61.95 33.76
C VAL A 58 29.40 -61.87 32.83
N GLU A 59 28.40 -62.69 33.05
CA GLU A 59 27.16 -62.67 32.32
C GLU A 59 26.17 -61.68 32.88
N VAL A 60 25.52 -60.88 32.02
CA VAL A 60 24.45 -59.93 32.36
C VAL A 60 23.16 -60.39 31.69
N ALA A 61 22.17 -60.72 32.52
CA ALA A 61 20.83 -61.07 32.04
C ALA A 61 20.02 -59.78 31.84
N TRP A 62 19.45 -59.61 30.65
CA TRP A 62 18.67 -58.44 30.29
C TRP A 62 17.18 -58.76 30.27
N THR A 63 16.38 -57.85 30.79
CA THR A 63 14.91 -57.88 30.69
C THR A 63 14.39 -56.54 30.18
N VAL A 64 13.21 -56.57 29.55
CA VAL A 64 12.54 -55.36 29.02
C VAL A 64 11.13 -55.24 29.59
N GLU A 65 10.76 -54.01 29.95
CA GLU A 65 9.41 -53.68 30.41
C GLU A 65 8.85 -52.47 29.62
N PRO A 66 7.64 -52.60 29.05
CA PRO A 66 6.81 -53.84 28.96
C PRO A 66 7.46 -54.88 28.05
N SER A 67 7.23 -56.16 28.31
CA SER A 67 7.90 -57.26 27.61
C SER A 67 7.58 -57.34 26.10
N ALA A 68 6.51 -56.69 25.65
CA ALA A 68 6.16 -56.58 24.24
C ALA A 68 6.82 -55.41 23.56
N ALA A 69 7.52 -54.54 24.29
CA ALA A 69 8.05 -53.29 23.78
C ALA A 69 9.32 -53.45 22.92
N ALA A 70 10.04 -54.55 23.12
CA ALA A 70 11.19 -54.85 22.29
C ALA A 70 11.37 -56.38 22.16
N GLU A 71 11.80 -56.83 21.00
CA GLU A 71 12.16 -58.22 20.75
C GLU A 71 13.65 -58.44 21.01
N MET A 72 13.96 -59.42 21.87
CA MET A 72 15.35 -59.78 22.16
C MET A 72 15.93 -60.63 21.01
N GLU A 73 17.03 -60.16 20.47
CA GLU A 73 17.76 -60.87 19.41
C GLU A 73 18.57 -62.08 20.03
N PRO A 74 18.98 -63.02 19.16
CA PRO A 74 19.89 -64.07 19.63
C PRO A 74 21.13 -63.50 20.33
N PRO A 75 21.64 -64.13 21.42
CA PRO A 75 22.77 -63.61 22.17
C PRO A 75 24.00 -63.38 21.26
N GLY A 76 24.67 -62.24 21.47
CA GLY A 76 25.89 -61.88 20.76
C GLY A 76 27.13 -62.61 21.29
N GLU A 77 28.31 -62.19 20.81
CA GLU A 77 29.61 -62.78 21.22
C GLU A 77 30.00 -62.39 22.65
N SER A 78 29.45 -61.27 23.17
CA SER A 78 29.78 -60.80 24.54
C SER A 78 28.71 -61.23 25.54
N PRO A 79 29.08 -61.88 26.68
CA PRO A 79 28.14 -62.30 27.70
C PRO A 79 27.50 -61.10 28.45
N ARG A 80 27.99 -59.89 28.22
CA ARG A 80 27.50 -58.64 28.86
C ARG A 80 26.60 -57.81 27.91
N SER A 81 26.55 -58.18 26.65
CA SER A 81 25.79 -57.37 25.66
C SER A 81 24.59 -58.15 25.11
N GLN A 82 23.51 -57.43 24.87
CA GLN A 82 22.31 -58.00 24.28
C GLN A 82 21.69 -56.96 23.31
N ALA A 83 21.37 -57.42 22.12
CA ALA A 83 20.68 -56.60 21.14
C ALA A 83 19.16 -56.80 21.24
N PHE A 84 18.45 -55.71 21.00
CA PHE A 84 16.99 -55.67 20.97
C PHE A 84 16.53 -54.91 19.71
N THR A 85 15.43 -55.38 19.14
CA THR A 85 14.67 -54.61 18.16
C THR A 85 13.46 -54.03 18.84
N LEU A 86 13.33 -52.67 18.80
CA LEU A 86 12.23 -51.97 19.42
C LEU A 86 10.92 -52.23 18.64
N GLY A 87 9.82 -52.47 19.35
CA GLY A 87 8.57 -52.97 18.72
C GLY A 87 7.32 -52.14 18.94
N THR A 88 7.27 -51.32 19.97
CA THR A 88 6.09 -50.49 20.30
C THR A 88 6.49 -49.13 20.82
N GLU A 89 5.70 -48.12 20.49
CA GLU A 89 5.86 -46.79 21.01
C GLU A 89 5.63 -46.71 22.52
N GLY A 90 6.31 -45.79 23.18
CA GLY A 90 6.19 -45.49 24.58
C GLY A 90 7.53 -45.56 25.34
N ARG A 91 7.43 -45.55 26.65
CA ARG A 91 8.62 -45.70 27.51
C ARG A 91 8.99 -47.16 27.63
N VAL A 92 10.20 -47.51 27.23
CA VAL A 92 10.79 -48.86 27.36
C VAL A 92 11.89 -48.79 28.37
N VAL A 93 11.85 -49.70 29.35
CA VAL A 93 12.87 -49.83 30.38
C VAL A 93 13.59 -51.16 30.23
N PHE A 94 14.89 -51.09 30.03
CA PHE A 94 15.76 -52.28 30.03
C PHE A 94 16.43 -52.40 31.40
N THR A 95 16.42 -53.56 31.98
CA THR A 95 17.09 -53.88 33.23
C THR A 95 18.14 -54.97 32.97
N GLY A 96 19.39 -54.60 33.22
CA GLY A 96 20.50 -55.55 33.22
C GLY A 96 20.81 -56.00 34.63
N CYS A 97 20.96 -57.30 34.85
CA CYS A 97 21.36 -57.84 36.14
C CYS A 97 22.54 -58.81 35.97
N VAL A 98 23.53 -58.69 36.82
CA VAL A 98 24.65 -59.62 36.86
C VAL A 98 24.14 -61.00 37.29
N VAL A 99 24.41 -62.04 36.49
CA VAL A 99 24.04 -63.41 36.81
C VAL A 99 24.91 -63.91 37.97
N PRO A 100 24.32 -64.30 39.10
CA PRO A 100 25.10 -64.84 40.26
C PRO A 100 25.79 -66.15 39.84
N ARG A 101 26.99 -66.37 40.33
CA ARG A 101 27.70 -67.66 40.19
C ARG A 101 26.94 -68.81 40.75
N ASP A 102 26.16 -68.59 41.80
CA ASP A 102 25.20 -69.53 42.35
C ASP A 102 23.80 -69.20 41.81
N GLU A 103 23.39 -69.98 40.82
CA GLU A 103 22.11 -69.78 40.14
C GLU A 103 20.86 -69.86 40.98
N THR A 104 21.05 -70.37 42.25
CA THR A 104 19.94 -70.41 43.22
C THR A 104 19.71 -69.09 43.98
N LEU A 105 20.59 -68.11 43.81
CA LEU A 105 20.48 -66.79 44.42
C LEU A 105 19.85 -65.79 43.44
N PRO A 106 19.01 -64.89 43.97
CA PRO A 106 18.49 -63.79 43.15
C PRO A 106 19.61 -62.79 42.75
N PRO A 107 19.57 -62.17 41.58
CA PRO A 107 20.52 -61.14 41.21
C PRO A 107 20.41 -59.97 42.17
N THR A 108 21.54 -59.45 42.65
CA THR A 108 21.60 -58.32 43.64
C THR A 108 22.21 -57.04 43.02
N ILE A 109 22.88 -57.17 41.85
CA ILE A 109 23.53 -56.06 41.15
C ILE A 109 22.82 -55.86 39.82
N CYS A 110 21.95 -54.82 39.76
CA CYS A 110 21.20 -54.48 38.57
C CYS A 110 21.29 -52.99 38.30
N ASP A 111 21.17 -52.61 37.02
CA ASP A 111 21.01 -51.25 36.60
C ASP A 111 20.01 -51.15 35.44
N THR A 112 19.45 -49.97 35.23
CA THR A 112 18.36 -49.74 34.27
C THR A 112 18.64 -48.62 33.32
N VAL A 113 18.30 -48.83 32.04
CA VAL A 113 18.26 -47.78 31.02
C VAL A 113 16.83 -47.63 30.50
N ALA A 114 16.31 -46.40 30.58
CA ALA A 114 14.99 -46.09 30.05
C ALA A 114 15.12 -45.29 28.73
N VAL A 115 14.40 -45.73 27.75
CA VAL A 115 14.34 -45.05 26.44
C VAL A 115 12.90 -44.69 26.08
N ARG A 116 12.74 -43.76 25.18
CA ARG A 116 11.46 -43.45 24.54
C ARG A 116 11.49 -43.95 23.10
N VAL A 117 10.41 -44.57 22.67
CA VAL A 117 10.19 -45.02 21.29
C VAL A 117 8.97 -44.33 20.74
N ASP A 118 9.13 -43.73 19.57
CA ASP A 118 8.07 -42.98 18.93
C ASP A 118 8.30 -42.95 17.39
N ASP A 119 7.26 -43.22 16.59
CA ASP A 119 7.31 -43.21 15.14
C ASP A 119 6.32 -42.21 14.52
N GLY A 120 5.48 -41.60 15.34
CA GLY A 120 4.39 -40.76 14.87
C GLY A 120 4.69 -39.28 15.02
N MET A 121 4.57 -38.52 13.95
CA MET A 121 4.39 -37.07 14.07
C MET A 121 3.03 -36.79 14.74
N PRO A 122 2.92 -35.76 15.62
CA PRO A 122 1.62 -35.36 16.17
C PRO A 122 0.61 -35.10 15.03
N ALA A 123 -0.58 -35.69 15.14
CA ALA A 123 -1.65 -35.39 14.19
C ALA A 123 -2.23 -34.00 14.50
N LEU A 124 -1.97 -33.03 13.61
CA LEU A 124 -2.38 -31.63 13.77
C LEU A 124 -3.51 -31.30 12.77
N GLU A 125 -4.59 -30.72 13.28
CA GLU A 125 -5.70 -30.20 12.48
C GLU A 125 -6.06 -28.78 12.95
N VAL A 126 -6.06 -27.81 12.04
CA VAL A 126 -6.55 -26.45 12.29
C VAL A 126 -8.01 -26.38 11.86
N THR A 127 -8.90 -26.04 12.79
CA THR A 127 -10.35 -25.96 12.54
C THR A 127 -10.81 -24.53 12.21
N SER A 128 -10.13 -23.52 12.74
CA SER A 128 -10.39 -22.12 12.46
C SER A 128 -9.10 -21.31 12.64
N PRO A 129 -8.82 -20.33 11.77
CA PRO A 129 -9.54 -20.04 10.53
C PRO A 129 -9.32 -21.10 9.45
N THR A 130 -10.17 -21.10 8.41
CA THR A 130 -9.91 -21.89 7.21
C THR A 130 -8.96 -21.16 6.27
N PRO A 131 -8.18 -21.87 5.44
CA PRO A 131 -7.36 -21.24 4.41
C PRO A 131 -8.19 -20.29 3.53
N GLY A 132 -7.71 -19.07 3.31
CA GLY A 132 -8.43 -18.05 2.54
C GLY A 132 -9.60 -17.40 3.29
N ALA A 133 -9.67 -17.49 4.61
CA ALA A 133 -10.72 -16.81 5.39
C ALA A 133 -10.49 -15.30 5.45
N GLU A 134 -11.57 -14.54 5.33
CA GLU A 134 -11.62 -13.11 5.59
C GLU A 134 -12.05 -12.87 7.05
N LEU A 135 -11.21 -12.21 7.85
CA LEU A 135 -11.37 -12.05 9.29
C LEU A 135 -11.53 -10.58 9.68
N GLU A 136 -12.52 -10.32 10.53
CA GLU A 136 -12.78 -9.00 11.11
C GLU A 136 -12.82 -9.17 12.63
N ASP A 137 -11.76 -8.78 13.32
CA ASP A 137 -11.69 -8.81 14.76
C ASP A 137 -10.76 -7.72 15.29
N ALA A 138 -11.21 -7.02 16.32
CA ALA A 138 -10.42 -5.96 16.96
C ALA A 138 -9.31 -6.51 17.88
N GLU A 139 -9.40 -7.78 18.31
CA GLU A 139 -8.50 -8.39 19.29
C GLU A 139 -7.36 -9.21 18.67
N GLY A 140 -7.39 -9.42 17.35
CA GLY A 140 -6.40 -10.18 16.59
C GLY A 140 -6.95 -11.43 15.92
N ILE A 141 -6.07 -12.34 15.51
CA ILE A 141 -6.45 -13.58 14.82
C ILE A 141 -6.48 -14.72 15.83
N VAL A 142 -7.67 -15.30 16.04
CA VAL A 142 -7.86 -16.47 16.90
C VAL A 142 -7.72 -17.74 16.06
N VAL A 143 -6.75 -18.59 16.43
CA VAL A 143 -6.48 -19.87 15.76
C VAL A 143 -6.86 -21.00 16.72
N THR A 144 -7.73 -21.90 16.25
CA THR A 144 -8.18 -23.06 17.00
C THR A 144 -8.02 -24.35 16.19
N GLY A 145 -7.85 -25.45 16.90
CA GLY A 145 -7.71 -26.74 16.26
C GLY A 145 -7.59 -27.88 17.24
N SER A 146 -7.16 -29.02 16.75
CA SER A 146 -6.89 -30.20 17.57
C SER A 146 -5.52 -30.77 17.26
N VAL A 147 -4.92 -31.33 18.30
CA VAL A 147 -3.69 -32.10 18.18
C VAL A 147 -3.85 -33.42 18.90
N ALA A 148 -3.43 -34.50 18.27
CA ALA A 148 -3.47 -35.81 18.87
C ALA A 148 -2.09 -36.49 18.77
N ASP A 149 -1.63 -36.97 19.92
CA ASP A 149 -0.42 -37.76 20.07
C ASP A 149 -0.51 -38.56 21.39
N ARG A 150 0.39 -39.52 21.55
CA ARG A 150 0.48 -40.30 22.82
C ARG A 150 1.29 -39.57 23.92
N GLY A 151 2.12 -38.60 23.51
CA GLY A 151 2.96 -37.78 24.37
C GLY A 151 2.35 -36.42 24.72
N MET A 152 3.14 -35.61 25.42
CA MET A 152 2.82 -34.17 25.59
C MET A 152 3.22 -33.42 24.36
N VAL A 153 2.27 -32.77 23.72
CA VAL A 153 2.49 -31.97 22.52
C VAL A 153 2.46 -30.47 22.85
N ASN A 154 3.41 -29.76 22.31
CA ASN A 154 3.40 -28.30 22.30
C ASN A 154 2.95 -27.81 20.93
N VAL A 155 1.99 -26.90 20.90
CA VAL A 155 1.51 -26.26 19.68
C VAL A 155 1.96 -24.79 19.69
N TYR A 156 2.42 -24.32 18.53
CA TYR A 156 2.81 -22.92 18.33
C TYR A 156 2.11 -22.37 17.08
N VAL A 157 1.72 -21.11 17.14
CA VAL A 157 1.18 -20.36 16.00
C VAL A 157 2.11 -19.18 15.74
N ASN A 158 2.76 -19.13 14.57
CA ASN A 158 3.81 -18.17 14.25
C ASN A 158 4.88 -18.03 15.35
N GLY A 159 5.24 -19.17 15.97
CA GLY A 159 6.20 -19.23 17.06
C GLY A 159 5.65 -18.84 18.44
N ALA A 160 4.43 -18.33 18.54
CA ALA A 160 3.76 -18.06 19.81
C ALA A 160 3.13 -19.35 20.37
N PRO A 161 3.29 -19.68 21.67
CA PRO A 161 2.73 -20.91 22.23
C PRO A 161 1.19 -20.84 22.30
N ALA A 162 0.53 -21.92 21.87
CA ALA A 162 -0.90 -22.11 22.03
C ALA A 162 -1.23 -22.77 23.37
N THR A 163 -2.44 -22.53 23.88
CA THR A 163 -2.98 -23.28 25.02
C THR A 163 -3.59 -24.57 24.53
N VAL A 164 -3.13 -25.71 25.02
CA VAL A 164 -3.65 -27.05 24.67
C VAL A 164 -4.38 -27.61 25.88
N ASP A 165 -5.63 -28.04 25.70
CA ASP A 165 -6.41 -28.65 26.79
C ASP A 165 -6.19 -30.17 26.90
N ALA A 166 -6.82 -30.81 27.91
CA ALA A 166 -6.69 -32.24 28.15
C ALA A 166 -7.30 -33.15 27.07
N LEU A 167 -8.09 -32.59 26.16
CA LEU A 167 -8.68 -33.29 25.00
C LEU A 167 -7.90 -33.08 23.74
N GLY A 168 -6.76 -32.34 23.83
CA GLY A 168 -5.95 -31.98 22.66
C GLY A 168 -6.50 -30.83 21.84
N GLN A 169 -7.53 -30.10 22.34
CA GLN A 169 -7.96 -28.89 21.66
C GLN A 169 -6.99 -27.75 21.97
N PHE A 170 -6.61 -26.97 20.95
CA PHE A 170 -5.74 -25.82 21.14
C PHE A 170 -6.38 -24.52 20.69
N GLU A 171 -5.95 -23.44 21.35
CA GLU A 171 -6.32 -22.08 21.03
C GLU A 171 -5.13 -21.15 21.19
N ALA A 172 -4.94 -20.26 20.24
CA ALA A 172 -3.97 -19.17 20.31
C ALA A 172 -4.55 -17.92 19.67
N THR A 173 -4.24 -16.76 20.26
CA THR A 173 -4.55 -15.45 19.64
C THR A 173 -3.23 -14.80 19.27
N ILE A 174 -3.09 -14.41 18.01
CA ILE A 174 -1.93 -13.70 17.50
C ILE A 174 -2.33 -12.30 17.03
N GLU A 175 -1.38 -11.37 16.98
CA GLU A 175 -1.60 -10.04 16.46
C GLU A 175 -1.90 -10.11 14.94
N GLY A 176 -3.01 -9.47 14.51
CA GLY A 176 -3.38 -9.34 13.12
C GLY A 176 -2.81 -8.06 12.53
N PHE A 177 -2.24 -8.16 11.32
CA PHE A 177 -1.82 -7.02 10.53
C PHE A 177 -2.79 -6.79 9.38
N PHE A 178 -3.09 -5.54 9.07
CA PHE A 178 -3.95 -5.24 7.93
C PHE A 178 -3.41 -5.86 6.64
N GLY A 179 -4.27 -6.63 5.96
CA GLY A 179 -3.93 -7.37 4.76
C GLY A 179 -3.82 -8.88 5.01
N VAL A 180 -3.07 -9.54 4.14
CA VAL A 180 -2.87 -10.99 4.24
C VAL A 180 -1.89 -11.34 5.35
N ASN A 181 -2.28 -12.26 6.21
CA ASN A 181 -1.48 -12.80 7.30
C ASN A 181 -1.16 -14.27 7.04
N HIS A 182 0.11 -14.59 6.99
CA HIS A 182 0.58 -15.96 6.86
C HIS A 182 0.62 -16.65 8.23
N LEU A 183 -0.10 -17.75 8.36
CA LEU A 183 -0.21 -18.55 9.58
C LEU A 183 0.57 -19.84 9.41
N VAL A 184 1.51 -20.09 10.32
CA VAL A 184 2.26 -21.33 10.45
C VAL A 184 1.93 -21.94 11.80
N VAL A 185 1.17 -23.03 11.79
CA VAL A 185 0.82 -23.78 13.00
C VAL A 185 1.69 -25.02 13.06
N THR A 186 2.46 -25.14 14.13
CA THR A 186 3.36 -26.27 14.32
C THR A 186 3.00 -27.05 15.58
N ALA A 187 3.10 -28.36 15.53
CA ALA A 187 2.94 -29.25 16.68
C ALA A 187 4.17 -30.15 16.83
N SER A 188 4.73 -30.21 18.04
CA SER A 188 5.90 -31.01 18.37
C SER A 188 5.75 -31.70 19.72
N ASP A 189 6.05 -32.97 19.75
CA ASP A 189 6.21 -33.75 20.97
C ASP A 189 7.66 -33.69 21.53
N GLY A 190 8.59 -33.07 20.78
CA GLY A 190 10.01 -32.99 21.09
C GLY A 190 10.79 -34.28 20.84
N LEU A 191 10.21 -35.24 20.15
CA LEU A 191 10.78 -36.56 19.89
C LEU A 191 10.91 -36.84 18.39
N THR A 192 9.85 -36.58 17.63
CA THR A 192 9.76 -36.83 16.20
C THR A 192 9.86 -35.56 15.37
N ASP A 193 9.60 -35.68 14.08
CA ASP A 193 9.48 -34.53 13.20
C ASP A 193 8.26 -33.68 13.58
N VAL A 194 8.35 -32.38 13.31
CA VAL A 194 7.30 -31.42 13.62
C VAL A 194 6.19 -31.52 12.57
N SER A 195 4.93 -31.60 13.01
CA SER A 195 3.79 -31.42 12.12
C SER A 195 3.54 -29.93 11.91
N GLU A 196 3.26 -29.56 10.64
CA GLU A 196 3.08 -28.19 10.23
C GLU A 196 1.86 -28.02 9.33
N VAL A 197 1.11 -26.93 9.57
CA VAL A 197 0.00 -26.49 8.72
C VAL A 197 0.21 -25.02 8.42
N GLU A 198 0.31 -24.70 7.13
CA GLU A 198 0.47 -23.35 6.63
C GLU A 198 -0.79 -22.88 5.90
N MET A 199 -1.16 -21.62 6.09
CA MET A 199 -2.28 -20.98 5.40
C MET A 199 -2.19 -19.48 5.44
N ASP A 200 -2.84 -18.81 4.48
CA ASP A 200 -3.07 -17.38 4.53
C ASP A 200 -4.53 -17.06 4.90
N VAL A 201 -4.67 -15.96 5.62
CA VAL A 201 -5.97 -15.34 5.93
C VAL A 201 -5.88 -13.84 5.67
N LEU A 202 -6.98 -13.23 5.28
CA LEU A 202 -7.10 -11.78 5.15
C LEU A 202 -7.69 -11.21 6.44
N TRP A 203 -6.93 -10.36 7.11
CA TRP A 203 -7.39 -9.67 8.31
C TRP A 203 -7.54 -8.17 8.07
N ALA A 204 -8.67 -7.61 8.47
CA ALA A 204 -8.91 -6.17 8.43
C ALA A 204 -9.76 -5.72 9.63
N PRO A 205 -9.57 -4.49 10.14
CA PRO A 205 -10.38 -3.95 11.22
C PRO A 205 -11.84 -3.70 10.81
N ALA A 206 -12.12 -3.60 9.52
CA ALA A 206 -13.46 -3.45 8.95
C ALA A 206 -13.50 -3.90 7.48
N TYR A 207 -14.69 -4.25 7.02
CA TYR A 207 -14.99 -4.54 5.61
C TYR A 207 -16.14 -3.67 5.11
N SER A 208 -16.10 -3.29 3.84
CA SER A 208 -17.23 -2.67 3.15
C SER A 208 -17.83 -3.69 2.19
N PRO A 209 -19.13 -4.03 2.35
CA PRO A 209 -19.82 -4.88 1.39
C PRO A 209 -19.66 -4.30 -0.03
N ALA A 210 -19.26 -5.13 -0.98
CA ALA A 210 -18.88 -4.69 -2.31
C ALA A 210 -19.71 -5.37 -3.42
N LEU A 211 -20.94 -5.75 -3.12
CA LEU A 211 -21.87 -6.32 -4.10
C LEU A 211 -23.16 -5.51 -4.13
N ASP A 212 -23.69 -5.28 -5.33
CA ASP A 212 -25.03 -4.73 -5.54
C ASP A 212 -26.15 -5.77 -5.24
N ALA A 213 -27.40 -5.34 -5.37
CA ALA A 213 -28.55 -6.21 -5.14
C ALA A 213 -28.64 -7.40 -6.12
N GLU A 214 -28.01 -7.30 -7.27
CA GLU A 214 -27.95 -8.32 -8.30
C GLU A 214 -26.75 -9.26 -8.10
N GLY A 215 -25.81 -8.96 -7.18
CA GLY A 215 -24.62 -9.75 -6.89
C GLY A 215 -23.41 -9.42 -7.80
N ARG A 216 -23.39 -8.23 -8.38
CA ARG A 216 -22.24 -7.72 -9.15
C ARG A 216 -21.37 -6.86 -8.24
N PRO A 217 -20.03 -6.87 -8.39
CA PRO A 217 -19.14 -5.97 -7.68
C PRO A 217 -19.55 -4.50 -7.88
N SER A 218 -19.81 -3.82 -6.77
CA SER A 218 -20.13 -2.40 -6.71
C SER A 218 -19.82 -1.86 -5.32
N LEU A 219 -18.97 -0.84 -5.24
CA LEU A 219 -18.64 -0.16 -3.99
C LEU A 219 -18.63 1.35 -4.19
N VAL A 220 -19.34 2.05 -3.30
CA VAL A 220 -19.35 3.52 -3.23
C VAL A 220 -18.54 3.96 -2.01
N LEU A 221 -17.61 4.91 -2.23
CA LEU A 221 -16.79 5.53 -1.20
C LEU A 221 -17.02 7.05 -1.22
N ASP A 222 -17.38 7.65 -0.10
CA ASP A 222 -17.72 9.07 -0.04
C ASP A 222 -16.51 9.99 -0.31
N ASP A 223 -15.31 9.63 0.13
CA ASP A 223 -14.08 10.37 -0.15
C ASP A 223 -13.01 9.41 -0.70
N GLY A 224 -13.32 8.67 -1.75
CA GLY A 224 -12.37 7.73 -2.36
C GLY A 224 -11.14 8.42 -2.94
N LEU A 225 -11.33 9.63 -3.49
CA LEU A 225 -10.29 10.58 -3.85
C LEU A 225 -10.50 11.89 -3.10
N SER A 226 -9.42 12.61 -2.83
CA SER A 226 -9.45 13.93 -2.23
C SER A 226 -8.38 14.80 -2.89
N LEU A 227 -8.72 16.05 -3.17
CA LEU A 227 -7.79 17.06 -3.64
C LEU A 227 -7.69 18.16 -2.58
N TRP A 228 -6.49 18.56 -2.25
CA TRP A 228 -6.21 19.71 -1.39
C TRP A 228 -5.45 20.74 -2.21
N LEU A 229 -6.11 21.84 -2.54
CA LEU A 229 -5.53 22.98 -3.21
C LEU A 229 -5.03 23.93 -2.11
N GLY A 230 -3.73 23.98 -1.89
CA GLY A 230 -3.11 24.80 -0.86
C GLY A 230 -3.15 26.30 -1.21
N GLN A 231 -2.79 27.18 -0.27
CA GLN A 231 -2.65 28.61 -0.53
C GLN A 231 -1.69 28.85 -1.71
N ASP A 232 -0.56 28.14 -1.75
CA ASP A 232 0.43 28.25 -2.83
C ASP A 232 -0.09 27.80 -4.23
N PHE A 233 -1.22 27.09 -4.30
CA PHE A 233 -1.91 26.83 -5.58
C PHE A 233 -2.64 28.08 -6.09
N PHE A 234 -3.18 28.88 -5.16
CA PHE A 234 -3.89 30.11 -5.51
C PHE A 234 -2.92 31.27 -5.66
N ASP A 235 -1.96 31.39 -4.76
CA ASP A 235 -0.94 32.44 -4.74
C ASP A 235 0.23 32.01 -3.82
N ASP A 236 1.44 31.87 -4.38
CA ASP A 236 2.67 31.54 -3.67
C ASP A 236 3.38 32.80 -3.11
N ALA A 237 2.79 33.97 -3.27
CA ALA A 237 3.31 35.27 -2.92
C ALA A 237 4.63 35.64 -3.62
N VAL A 238 4.98 34.95 -4.72
CA VAL A 238 6.18 35.24 -5.53
C VAL A 238 5.74 35.86 -6.85
N PRO A 239 6.09 37.13 -7.13
CA PRO A 239 5.65 37.81 -8.35
C PRO A 239 6.11 37.09 -9.63
N LEU A 240 5.24 37.07 -10.65
CA LEU A 240 5.53 36.49 -11.95
C LEU A 240 6.71 37.19 -12.66
N ASP A 241 7.73 36.43 -13.06
CA ASP A 241 8.78 36.95 -13.93
C ASP A 241 8.41 36.87 -15.42
N ARG A 242 7.79 37.94 -15.92
CA ARG A 242 7.39 38.07 -17.32
C ARG A 242 8.55 38.26 -18.29
N THR A 243 9.76 38.50 -17.79
CA THR A 243 10.96 38.69 -18.63
C THR A 243 11.66 37.38 -18.93
N ALA A 244 11.29 36.31 -18.25
CA ALA A 244 11.81 34.96 -18.47
C ALA A 244 11.35 34.41 -19.85
N THR A 245 12.18 33.57 -20.45
CA THR A 245 11.83 32.88 -21.69
C THR A 245 12.25 31.42 -21.58
N PRO A 246 11.34 30.48 -21.47
CA PRO A 246 9.88 30.63 -21.40
C PRO A 246 9.40 31.31 -20.10
N VAL A 247 8.24 31.94 -20.13
CA VAL A 247 7.55 32.42 -18.92
C VAL A 247 7.02 31.21 -18.16
N GLN A 248 7.27 31.16 -16.84
CA GLN A 248 6.81 30.10 -15.96
C GLN A 248 5.80 30.63 -14.98
N THR A 249 4.63 29.99 -14.91
CA THR A 249 3.61 30.24 -13.88
C THR A 249 3.64 29.12 -12.85
N ARG A 250 3.40 29.44 -11.57
CA ARG A 250 3.44 28.49 -10.45
C ARG A 250 2.12 28.35 -9.72
N ASP A 251 1.26 29.35 -9.90
CA ASP A 251 -0.02 29.46 -9.21
C ASP A 251 -1.09 30.10 -10.11
N LEU A 252 -2.28 30.22 -9.54
CA LEU A 252 -3.43 30.79 -10.25
C LEU A 252 -3.29 32.33 -10.38
N ALA A 253 -2.69 33.02 -9.40
CA ALA A 253 -2.46 34.45 -9.45
C ALA A 253 -1.55 34.83 -10.62
N ASP A 254 -0.46 34.06 -10.86
CA ASP A 254 0.44 34.19 -12.00
C ASP A 254 -0.31 34.12 -13.34
N ILE A 255 -1.23 33.14 -13.46
CA ILE A 255 -2.05 32.97 -14.67
C ILE A 255 -2.99 34.15 -14.87
N MET A 256 -3.63 34.62 -13.79
CA MET A 256 -4.50 35.80 -13.84
C MET A 256 -3.73 37.07 -14.18
N GLU A 257 -2.49 37.19 -13.73
CA GLU A 257 -1.62 38.31 -14.14
C GLU A 257 -1.33 38.31 -15.64
N LEU A 258 -1.10 37.12 -16.25
CA LEU A 258 -0.93 37.01 -17.70
C LEU A 258 -2.22 37.38 -18.44
N VAL A 259 -3.37 36.91 -17.96
CA VAL A 259 -4.68 37.27 -18.53
C VAL A 259 -4.87 38.78 -18.49
N LEU A 260 -4.66 39.42 -17.33
CA LEU A 260 -4.82 40.86 -17.18
C LEU A 260 -3.87 41.68 -18.06
N ALA A 261 -2.63 41.23 -18.21
CA ALA A 261 -1.65 41.89 -19.05
C ALA A 261 -1.99 41.83 -20.56
N SER A 262 -2.74 40.79 -20.95
CA SER A 262 -3.15 40.58 -22.36
C SER A 262 -4.52 41.18 -22.72
N LEU A 263 -5.20 41.82 -21.75
CA LEU A 263 -6.51 42.43 -22.00
C LEU A 263 -6.44 43.57 -23.02
N ASP A 264 -7.30 43.51 -24.02
CA ASP A 264 -7.55 44.63 -24.93
C ASP A 264 -8.42 45.70 -24.23
N VAL A 265 -7.76 46.51 -23.41
CA VAL A 265 -8.44 47.62 -22.70
C VAL A 265 -8.98 48.64 -23.69
N THR A 266 -8.35 48.83 -24.83
CA THR A 266 -8.77 49.77 -25.86
C THR A 266 -10.16 49.41 -26.41
N GLY A 267 -10.42 48.13 -26.68
CA GLY A 267 -11.69 47.64 -27.19
C GLY A 267 -12.89 47.84 -26.23
N VAL A 268 -12.63 47.97 -24.93
CA VAL A 268 -13.67 48.13 -23.90
C VAL A 268 -13.95 49.59 -23.60
N ILE A 269 -12.99 50.45 -23.86
CA ILE A 269 -13.16 51.91 -23.64
C ILE A 269 -14.07 52.52 -24.75
N PRO A 270 -15.14 53.24 -24.37
CA PRO A 270 -16.00 53.91 -25.36
C PRO A 270 -15.22 54.87 -26.26
N ASP A 271 -15.47 54.86 -27.53
CA ASP A 271 -14.87 55.81 -28.48
C ASP A 271 -15.92 56.73 -29.11
N PRO A 272 -15.95 58.00 -28.75
CA PRO A 272 -15.08 58.73 -27.82
C PRO A 272 -15.42 58.50 -26.32
N VAL A 273 -14.40 58.59 -25.46
CA VAL A 273 -14.53 58.53 -23.99
C VAL A 273 -15.39 59.68 -23.48
N ILE A 274 -15.19 60.85 -24.05
CA ILE A 274 -15.98 62.08 -23.80
C ILE A 274 -16.42 62.65 -25.11
N ASP A 275 -17.74 62.85 -25.26
CA ASP A 275 -18.35 63.40 -26.45
C ASP A 275 -19.28 64.58 -26.10
N ASP A 276 -18.71 65.75 -25.93
CA ASP A 276 -19.44 67.00 -25.67
C ASP A 276 -19.01 68.09 -26.66
N PRO A 277 -19.25 67.85 -27.98
CA PRO A 277 -18.86 68.85 -28.97
C PRO A 277 -19.72 70.09 -28.94
N PRO A 278 -19.17 71.32 -29.17
CA PRO A 278 -17.79 71.56 -29.54
C PRO A 278 -16.83 71.69 -28.34
N SER A 279 -17.32 71.58 -27.11
CA SER A 279 -16.58 71.97 -25.91
C SER A 279 -15.44 71.01 -25.57
N PHE A 280 -15.71 69.69 -25.68
CA PHE A 280 -14.74 68.65 -25.28
C PHE A 280 -14.97 67.33 -26.02
N THR A 281 -13.93 66.82 -26.61
CA THR A 281 -13.91 65.44 -27.13
C THR A 281 -12.60 64.79 -26.71
N LEU A 282 -12.67 63.56 -26.18
CA LEU A 282 -11.50 62.76 -25.82
C LEU A 282 -11.68 61.32 -26.36
N ARG A 283 -10.67 60.85 -27.04
CA ARG A 283 -10.57 59.47 -27.50
C ARG A 283 -9.34 58.83 -26.93
N VAL A 284 -9.46 57.56 -26.56
CA VAL A 284 -8.34 56.68 -26.29
C VAL A 284 -8.03 55.92 -27.57
N THR A 285 -6.79 55.95 -28.02
CA THR A 285 -6.37 55.34 -29.28
C THR A 285 -5.64 54.02 -29.09
N ASP A 286 -5.03 53.88 -27.92
CA ASP A 286 -4.36 52.65 -27.47
C ASP A 286 -4.33 52.67 -25.95
N ALA A 287 -4.57 51.50 -25.33
CA ALA A 287 -4.49 51.34 -23.86
C ALA A 287 -3.99 49.97 -23.52
N THR A 288 -2.99 49.92 -22.65
CA THR A 288 -2.36 48.69 -22.16
C THR A 288 -2.23 48.72 -20.63
N ILE A 289 -2.26 47.54 -20.02
CA ILE A 289 -1.97 47.34 -18.60
C ILE A 289 -0.55 46.77 -18.51
N ALA A 290 0.35 47.56 -17.91
CA ALA A 290 1.72 47.10 -17.67
C ALA A 290 1.85 46.65 -16.23
N ASP A 291 2.48 45.46 -16.03
CA ASP A 291 2.82 44.87 -14.73
C ASP A 291 1.63 44.77 -13.74
N PRO A 292 0.48 44.15 -14.14
CA PRO A 292 -0.55 43.80 -13.17
C PRO A 292 0.01 42.83 -12.14
N TYR A 293 -0.50 42.94 -10.91
CA TYR A 293 -0.18 42.01 -9.80
C TYR A 293 -1.49 41.54 -9.19
N VAL A 294 -1.58 40.24 -8.96
CA VAL A 294 -2.75 39.57 -8.41
C VAL A 294 -2.36 38.86 -7.12
N GLU A 295 -3.20 38.99 -6.09
CA GLU A 295 -3.09 38.27 -4.82
C GLU A 295 -4.43 37.57 -4.57
N ILE A 296 -4.35 36.28 -4.20
CA ILE A 296 -5.52 35.44 -3.95
C ILE A 296 -5.35 34.77 -2.56
N ASP A 297 -6.10 35.24 -1.59
CA ASP A 297 -6.12 34.68 -0.24
C ASP A 297 -7.32 33.75 -0.04
N VAL A 298 -7.10 32.48 0.29
CA VAL A 298 -8.18 31.52 0.61
C VAL A 298 -8.90 31.94 1.90
N THR A 299 -10.23 31.96 1.84
CA THR A 299 -11.12 32.28 2.98
C THR A 299 -11.99 31.09 3.36
N ASP A 300 -12.80 31.18 4.43
CA ASP A 300 -13.72 30.12 4.84
C ASP A 300 -14.89 29.89 3.86
N ASP A 301 -15.20 30.89 3.02
CA ASP A 301 -16.28 30.84 2.04
C ASP A 301 -15.79 30.71 0.58
N GLY A 302 -14.47 30.80 0.34
CA GLY A 302 -13.88 30.80 -1.00
C GLY A 302 -12.51 31.46 -1.02
N ALA A 303 -12.38 32.65 -1.65
CA ALA A 303 -11.14 33.41 -1.67
C ALA A 303 -11.40 34.94 -1.77
N ASP A 304 -10.49 35.72 -1.22
CA ASP A 304 -10.40 37.15 -1.44
C ASP A 304 -9.44 37.40 -2.63
N LEU A 305 -9.90 38.17 -3.61
CA LEU A 305 -9.15 38.54 -4.79
C LEU A 305 -8.73 40.00 -4.68
N PHE A 306 -7.44 40.29 -4.68
CA PHE A 306 -6.88 41.62 -4.76
C PHE A 306 -6.07 41.74 -6.06
N VAL A 307 -6.36 42.77 -6.84
CA VAL A 307 -5.69 43.06 -8.12
C VAL A 307 -5.10 44.47 -8.04
N ARG A 308 -3.80 44.56 -8.22
CA ARG A 308 -3.14 45.83 -8.51
C ARG A 308 -2.96 45.96 -10.02
N LEU A 309 -3.66 46.93 -10.59
CA LEU A 309 -3.52 47.31 -11.97
C LEU A 309 -2.25 48.15 -12.10
N GLY A 310 -1.12 47.62 -12.32
CA GLY A 310 0.15 48.29 -12.40
C GLY A 310 0.06 49.69 -13.07
N THR A 311 0.74 49.91 -14.18
CA THR A 311 0.56 51.19 -14.93
C THR A 311 -0.34 50.95 -16.11
N ILE A 312 -1.49 51.63 -16.12
CA ILE A 312 -2.34 51.69 -17.31
C ILE A 312 -1.84 52.88 -18.14
N GLU A 313 -1.30 52.61 -19.33
CA GLU A 313 -0.91 53.65 -20.28
C GLU A 313 -1.98 53.75 -21.35
N ALA A 314 -2.49 54.95 -21.57
CA ALA A 314 -3.50 55.22 -22.57
C ALA A 314 -3.08 56.37 -23.47
N ASP A 315 -2.90 56.12 -24.76
CA ASP A 315 -2.67 57.15 -25.70
C ASP A 315 -4.00 57.87 -26.02
N THR A 316 -3.98 59.16 -25.92
CA THR A 316 -5.18 60.00 -26.09
C THR A 316 -5.09 60.95 -27.28
N SER A 317 -6.21 61.17 -27.87
CA SER A 317 -6.40 62.19 -28.90
C SER A 317 -7.73 62.91 -28.66
N GLY A 318 -7.78 64.20 -28.94
CA GLY A 318 -9.00 64.93 -28.74
C GLY A 318 -8.82 66.45 -28.87
N LEU A 319 -9.88 67.18 -28.60
CA LEU A 319 -9.91 68.64 -28.64
C LEU A 319 -10.66 69.15 -27.39
N LEU A 320 -10.09 70.19 -26.78
CA LEU A 320 -10.75 70.94 -25.71
C LEU A 320 -10.86 72.39 -26.15
N GLN A 321 -12.08 72.97 -26.13
CA GLN A 321 -12.29 74.36 -26.40
C GLN A 321 -12.42 75.16 -25.10
N VAL A 322 -11.48 76.12 -24.90
CA VAL A 322 -11.47 77.02 -23.77
C VAL A 322 -11.49 78.44 -24.31
N GLU A 323 -12.54 79.23 -24.01
CA GLU A 323 -12.71 80.62 -24.39
C GLU A 323 -12.47 80.87 -25.91
N GLY A 324 -12.84 79.90 -26.77
CA GLY A 324 -12.69 80.00 -28.23
C GLY A 324 -11.33 79.54 -28.79
N THR A 325 -10.44 79.04 -27.93
CA THR A 325 -9.17 78.41 -28.33
C THR A 325 -9.30 76.92 -28.30
N SER A 326 -8.93 76.22 -29.38
CA SER A 326 -8.89 74.76 -29.43
C SER A 326 -7.53 74.26 -28.95
N LEU A 327 -7.53 73.49 -27.84
CA LEU A 327 -6.34 72.85 -27.31
C LEU A 327 -6.35 71.37 -27.70
N PRO A 328 -5.30 70.87 -28.35
CA PRO A 328 -5.21 69.46 -28.69
C PRO A 328 -4.93 68.61 -27.41
N LEU A 329 -5.71 67.55 -27.18
CA LEU A 329 -5.56 66.58 -26.13
C LEU A 329 -4.78 65.35 -26.58
N THR A 330 -3.71 65.57 -27.37
CA THR A 330 -2.82 64.50 -27.81
C THR A 330 -1.73 64.29 -26.75
N GLY A 331 -1.63 63.10 -26.27
CA GLY A 331 -0.67 62.75 -25.18
C GLY A 331 -0.92 61.34 -24.63
N THR A 332 -0.23 61.05 -23.59
CA THR A 332 -0.35 59.76 -22.87
C THR A 332 -0.86 60.04 -21.46
N VAL A 333 -1.91 59.36 -21.06
CA VAL A 333 -2.41 59.33 -19.68
C VAL A 333 -1.95 58.07 -19.05
N ARG A 334 -1.39 58.17 -17.83
CA ARG A 334 -0.97 57.04 -16.99
C ARG A 334 -1.84 57.04 -15.75
N ALA A 335 -2.38 55.86 -15.47
CA ALA A 335 -3.13 55.61 -14.27
C ALA A 335 -2.62 54.35 -13.56
N SER A 336 -2.74 54.29 -12.25
CA SER A 336 -2.61 53.06 -11.47
C SER A 336 -3.83 52.90 -10.59
N GLY A 337 -4.19 51.69 -10.27
CA GLY A 337 -5.37 51.39 -9.48
C GLY A 337 -5.31 50.05 -8.80
N VAL A 338 -6.28 49.84 -7.92
CA VAL A 338 -6.48 48.58 -7.22
C VAL A 338 -7.93 48.15 -7.36
N ALA A 339 -8.13 46.82 -7.43
CA ALA A 339 -9.46 46.23 -7.36
C ALA A 339 -9.47 45.16 -6.26
N PHE A 340 -10.60 45.01 -5.59
CA PHE A 340 -10.83 43.99 -4.60
C PHE A 340 -12.21 43.37 -4.81
N ALA A 341 -12.30 42.06 -4.70
CA ALA A 341 -13.55 41.30 -4.73
C ALA A 341 -13.47 40.07 -3.83
N GLN A 342 -14.57 39.68 -3.25
CA GLN A 342 -14.72 38.43 -2.54
C GLN A 342 -15.28 37.38 -3.48
N MET A 343 -14.66 36.22 -3.51
CA MET A 343 -15.06 35.09 -4.35
C MET A 343 -15.65 33.99 -3.44
N SER A 344 -16.81 33.48 -3.80
CA SER A 344 -17.44 32.35 -3.12
C SER A 344 -17.38 31.13 -4.01
N ILE A 345 -16.93 30.00 -3.44
CA ILE A 345 -16.84 28.70 -4.13
C ILE A 345 -17.72 27.72 -3.37
N ARG A 346 -18.77 27.20 -4.00
CA ARG A 346 -19.78 26.35 -3.34
C ARG A 346 -20.22 25.21 -4.22
N LYS A 347 -20.66 24.13 -3.57
CA LYS A 347 -21.38 23.03 -4.19
C LYS A 347 -22.58 22.68 -3.32
N GLU A 348 -23.78 22.87 -3.82
CA GLU A 348 -25.03 22.67 -3.02
C GLU A 348 -25.33 21.19 -2.74
N SER A 349 -25.00 20.30 -3.67
CA SER A 349 -25.20 18.85 -3.53
C SER A 349 -24.21 18.10 -4.43
N PRO A 350 -23.97 16.79 -4.22
CA PRO A 350 -23.09 16.00 -5.06
C PRO A 350 -23.47 16.04 -6.55
N ASP A 351 -24.74 16.20 -6.88
CA ASP A 351 -25.23 16.24 -8.27
C ASP A 351 -25.30 17.66 -8.85
N ALA A 352 -25.10 18.71 -8.04
CA ALA A 352 -25.07 20.10 -8.52
C ALA A 352 -23.67 20.41 -9.12
N ALA A 353 -23.62 21.32 -10.07
CA ALA A 353 -22.35 21.88 -10.53
C ALA A 353 -21.67 22.68 -9.40
N ILE A 354 -20.36 22.77 -9.43
CA ILE A 354 -19.62 23.71 -8.57
C ILE A 354 -19.92 25.11 -9.07
N GLU A 355 -20.33 25.99 -8.16
CA GLU A 355 -20.69 27.37 -8.44
C GLU A 355 -19.58 28.28 -7.88
N VAL A 356 -19.01 29.09 -8.76
CA VAL A 356 -18.06 30.14 -8.40
C VAL A 356 -18.72 31.48 -8.69
N THR A 357 -18.82 32.32 -7.67
CA THR A 357 -19.42 33.66 -7.81
C THR A 357 -18.48 34.72 -7.28
N LEU A 358 -18.34 35.81 -8.03
CA LEU A 358 -17.62 36.99 -7.57
C LEU A 358 -18.62 37.94 -6.92
N GLY A 359 -18.28 38.48 -5.73
CA GLY A 359 -19.04 39.50 -5.05
C GLY A 359 -18.87 40.88 -5.70
N GLU A 360 -19.27 41.93 -4.99
CA GLU A 360 -19.14 43.32 -5.46
C GLU A 360 -17.67 43.69 -5.69
N LEU A 361 -17.35 44.11 -6.94
CA LEU A 361 -16.02 44.55 -7.31
C LEU A 361 -15.82 46.02 -6.83
N LEU A 362 -14.88 46.21 -5.93
CA LEU A 362 -14.47 47.50 -5.42
C LEU A 362 -13.20 47.93 -6.18
N VAL A 363 -13.29 49.03 -6.93
CA VAL A 363 -12.17 49.58 -7.71
C VAL A 363 -11.83 50.98 -7.25
N GLY A 364 -10.56 51.27 -7.10
CA GLY A 364 -10.05 52.61 -6.78
C GLY A 364 -8.80 52.95 -7.61
N LEU A 365 -8.72 54.20 -8.09
CA LEU A 365 -7.52 54.75 -8.69
C LEU A 365 -6.55 55.27 -7.64
N GLU A 366 -5.30 54.82 -7.67
CA GLU A 366 -4.22 55.27 -6.80
C GLU A 366 -3.55 56.54 -7.37
N SER A 367 -3.28 56.56 -8.68
CA SER A 367 -2.64 57.69 -9.35
C SER A 367 -3.25 57.96 -10.70
N LEU A 368 -3.16 59.20 -11.17
CA LEU A 368 -3.54 59.64 -12.46
C LEU A 368 -2.64 60.79 -12.91
N ASP A 369 -1.84 60.57 -13.92
CA ASP A 369 -0.92 61.54 -14.49
C ASP A 369 -1.12 61.64 -16.04
N GLY A 370 -0.96 62.85 -16.56
CA GLY A 370 -1.05 63.07 -18.04
C GLY A 370 0.16 63.81 -18.57
N THR A 371 0.72 63.29 -19.65
CA THR A 371 1.79 63.95 -20.38
C THR A 371 1.26 64.32 -21.76
N PHE A 372 1.11 65.62 -22.02
CA PHE A 372 0.52 66.14 -23.24
C PHE A 372 1.54 66.94 -24.04
N VAL A 373 1.30 67.01 -25.35
CA VAL A 373 2.16 67.73 -26.30
C VAL A 373 2.32 69.23 -25.96
N SER A 374 1.31 69.84 -25.34
CA SER A 374 1.39 71.25 -24.92
C SER A 374 1.33 71.43 -23.41
N GLU A 375 2.09 72.43 -22.86
CA GLU A 375 2.09 72.76 -21.44
C GLU A 375 0.72 73.31 -20.99
N GLU A 376 0.02 74.01 -21.89
CA GLU A 376 -1.33 74.55 -21.65
C GLU A 376 -2.33 73.40 -21.46
N THR A 377 -2.24 72.35 -22.26
CA THR A 377 -3.10 71.16 -22.15
C THR A 377 -2.79 70.41 -20.83
N ALA A 378 -1.52 70.24 -20.48
CA ALA A 378 -1.11 69.64 -19.19
C ALA A 378 -1.61 70.44 -18.00
N ALA A 379 -1.64 71.77 -18.05
CA ALA A 379 -2.18 72.62 -17.00
C ALA A 379 -3.71 72.46 -16.84
N VAL A 380 -4.43 72.39 -17.98
CA VAL A 380 -5.88 72.17 -17.97
C VAL A 380 -6.24 70.79 -17.46
N PHE A 381 -5.50 69.77 -17.89
CA PHE A 381 -5.70 68.40 -17.40
C PHE A 381 -5.57 68.35 -15.86
N ARG A 382 -4.53 68.94 -15.29
CA ARG A 382 -4.37 69.02 -13.83
C ARG A 382 -5.52 69.73 -13.10
N LEU A 383 -6.12 70.78 -13.72
CA LEU A 383 -7.30 71.45 -13.17
C LEU A 383 -8.56 70.59 -13.26
N ALA A 384 -8.67 69.77 -14.28
CA ALA A 384 -9.80 68.87 -14.51
C ALA A 384 -9.58 67.46 -14.01
N GLU A 385 -8.46 67.21 -13.31
CA GLU A 385 -8.02 65.86 -12.84
C GLU A 385 -9.14 65.13 -12.11
N GLY A 386 -9.89 65.80 -11.21
CA GLY A 386 -10.99 65.18 -10.50
C GLY A 386 -12.12 64.65 -11.36
N LEU A 387 -12.43 65.36 -12.48
CA LEU A 387 -13.42 64.89 -13.44
C LEU A 387 -12.89 63.68 -14.27
N PHE A 388 -11.65 63.79 -14.72
CA PHE A 388 -10.99 62.68 -15.43
C PHE A 388 -10.87 61.44 -14.58
N ARG A 389 -10.49 61.61 -13.28
CA ARG A 389 -10.41 60.53 -12.33
C ARG A 389 -11.73 59.79 -12.19
N THR A 390 -12.83 60.49 -11.95
CA THR A 390 -14.15 59.88 -11.79
C THR A 390 -14.61 59.16 -13.07
N THR A 391 -14.33 59.76 -14.27
CA THR A 391 -14.67 59.15 -15.52
C THR A 391 -13.85 57.90 -15.76
N LEU A 392 -12.53 57.93 -15.53
CA LEU A 392 -11.65 56.77 -15.66
C LEU A 392 -11.95 55.67 -14.62
N GLU A 393 -12.26 56.06 -13.36
CA GLU A 393 -12.73 55.13 -12.36
C GLU A 393 -13.97 54.37 -12.84
N THR A 394 -14.96 55.08 -13.37
CA THR A 394 -16.19 54.46 -13.88
C THR A 394 -15.88 53.51 -15.08
N LEU A 395 -15.06 53.96 -16.01
CA LEU A 395 -14.67 53.16 -17.18
C LEU A 395 -13.86 51.93 -16.82
N LEU A 396 -12.92 52.06 -15.86
CA LEU A 396 -12.13 50.97 -15.36
C LEU A 396 -12.99 49.97 -14.57
N VAL A 397 -13.93 50.46 -13.73
CA VAL A 397 -14.91 49.61 -13.07
C VAL A 397 -15.72 48.82 -14.07
N ASP A 398 -16.22 49.46 -15.12
CA ASP A 398 -17.04 48.80 -16.16
C ASP A 398 -16.21 47.81 -16.97
N ALA A 399 -14.98 48.16 -17.34
CA ALA A 399 -14.06 47.26 -18.09
C ALA A 399 -13.64 46.03 -17.25
N LEU A 400 -13.22 46.28 -16.03
CA LEU A 400 -12.81 45.22 -15.11
C LEU A 400 -14.00 44.38 -14.65
N ARG A 401 -15.17 44.99 -14.45
CA ARG A 401 -16.38 44.27 -14.11
C ARG A 401 -16.72 43.22 -15.18
N GLY A 402 -16.74 43.62 -16.46
CA GLY A 402 -17.01 42.69 -17.56
C GLY A 402 -15.99 41.53 -17.64
N THR A 403 -14.72 41.83 -17.39
CA THR A 403 -13.66 40.81 -17.45
C THR A 403 -13.56 39.97 -16.18
N LEU A 404 -13.58 40.58 -15.01
CA LEU A 404 -13.41 39.87 -13.74
C LEU A 404 -14.70 39.13 -13.32
N GLU A 405 -15.89 39.78 -13.45
CA GLU A 405 -17.17 39.17 -13.06
C GLU A 405 -17.58 38.02 -13.97
N ASP A 406 -17.25 38.06 -15.27
CA ASP A 406 -17.62 37.03 -16.25
C ASP A 406 -16.51 35.99 -16.43
N SER A 407 -15.24 36.43 -16.55
CA SER A 407 -14.14 35.55 -16.95
C SER A 407 -13.52 34.76 -15.79
N VAL A 408 -13.34 35.37 -14.63
CA VAL A 408 -12.71 34.71 -13.47
C VAL A 408 -13.59 33.59 -12.89
N PRO A 409 -14.89 33.84 -12.62
CA PRO A 409 -15.77 32.76 -12.18
C PRO A 409 -15.91 31.67 -13.22
N ALA A 410 -16.01 32.01 -14.51
CA ALA A 410 -16.10 31.03 -15.61
C ALA A 410 -14.84 30.14 -15.67
N LEU A 411 -13.66 30.75 -15.63
CA LEU A 411 -12.38 30.02 -15.62
C LEU A 411 -12.26 29.04 -14.44
N LEU A 412 -12.59 29.49 -13.25
CA LEU A 412 -12.56 28.64 -12.05
C LEU A 412 -13.67 27.59 -12.07
N GLN A 413 -14.86 27.96 -12.53
CA GLN A 413 -15.96 27.03 -12.69
C GLN A 413 -15.64 25.93 -13.71
N ASP A 414 -14.98 26.27 -14.81
CA ASP A 414 -14.52 25.30 -15.80
C ASP A 414 -13.41 24.42 -15.22
N ALA A 415 -12.46 24.98 -14.48
CA ALA A 415 -11.39 24.25 -13.82
C ALA A 415 -11.93 23.25 -12.78
N PHE A 416 -12.80 23.71 -11.88
CA PHE A 416 -13.44 22.83 -10.88
C PHE A 416 -14.44 21.87 -11.52
N GLY A 417 -15.13 22.27 -12.58
CA GLY A 417 -16.04 21.44 -13.35
C GLY A 417 -15.30 20.31 -14.09
N ALA A 418 -14.11 20.58 -14.57
CA ALA A 418 -13.24 19.54 -15.15
C ALA A 418 -12.86 18.48 -14.11
N ILE A 419 -12.53 18.90 -12.89
CA ILE A 419 -12.27 17.97 -11.77
C ILE A 419 -13.53 17.16 -11.44
N ASP A 420 -14.69 17.82 -11.39
CA ASP A 420 -15.98 17.18 -11.05
C ASP A 420 -16.41 16.12 -12.07
N THR A 421 -16.02 16.29 -13.33
CA THR A 421 -16.43 15.41 -14.43
C THR A 421 -15.34 14.44 -14.90
N ALA A 422 -14.11 14.62 -14.51
CA ALA A 422 -12.97 13.87 -15.05
C ALA A 422 -13.05 12.35 -14.78
N LEU A 423 -13.66 11.95 -13.66
CA LEU A 423 -13.87 10.53 -13.31
C LEU A 423 -15.25 10.01 -13.69
N MET A 424 -16.08 10.80 -14.35
CA MET A 424 -17.42 10.36 -14.74
C MET A 424 -17.35 9.36 -15.90
N GLY A 425 -17.88 8.16 -15.66
CA GLY A 425 -18.00 7.12 -16.69
C GLY A 425 -16.65 6.60 -17.22
N GLN A 426 -15.61 6.66 -16.42
CA GLN A 426 -14.32 6.05 -16.76
C GLN A 426 -14.45 4.53 -16.82
N THR A 427 -13.88 3.92 -17.84
CA THR A 427 -13.82 2.47 -17.98
C THR A 427 -12.37 2.03 -18.04
N LEU A 428 -12.03 1.02 -17.25
CA LEU A 428 -10.75 0.36 -17.27
C LEU A 428 -10.92 -1.03 -17.87
N GLU A 429 -10.36 -1.26 -19.04
CA GLU A 429 -10.42 -2.55 -19.72
C GLU A 429 -9.11 -3.30 -19.49
N LEU A 430 -9.24 -4.47 -18.83
CA LEU A 430 -8.16 -5.43 -18.69
C LEU A 430 -8.44 -6.59 -19.66
N ASP A 431 -7.74 -6.59 -20.78
CA ASP A 431 -7.82 -7.63 -21.82
C ASP A 431 -6.40 -8.10 -22.14
N SER A 432 -5.82 -8.88 -21.26
CA SER A 432 -4.45 -9.38 -21.37
C SER A 432 -4.41 -10.87 -21.06
N ALA A 433 -4.21 -11.70 -22.06
CA ALA A 433 -4.04 -13.14 -21.86
C ALA A 433 -2.89 -13.42 -20.88
N PRO A 434 -3.03 -14.33 -19.92
CA PRO A 434 -4.04 -15.40 -19.84
C PRO A 434 -5.32 -15.07 -19.08
N PHE A 435 -5.46 -13.81 -18.63
CA PHE A 435 -6.59 -13.39 -17.80
C PHE A 435 -7.87 -13.27 -18.61
N PRO A 436 -9.04 -13.55 -18.01
CA PRO A 436 -10.30 -13.23 -18.64
C PRO A 436 -10.44 -11.70 -18.81
N PRO A 437 -11.00 -11.21 -19.91
CA PRO A 437 -11.25 -9.80 -20.09
C PRO A 437 -12.24 -9.29 -19.03
N VAL A 438 -11.86 -8.23 -18.32
CA VAL A 438 -12.69 -7.58 -17.30
C VAL A 438 -12.75 -6.09 -17.60
N THR A 439 -13.98 -5.53 -17.62
CA THR A 439 -14.20 -4.09 -17.71
C THR A 439 -14.65 -3.58 -16.35
N LEU A 440 -13.84 -2.72 -15.73
CA LEU A 440 -14.22 -1.96 -14.55
C LEU A 440 -14.86 -0.64 -14.95
N GLN A 441 -15.88 -0.24 -14.23
CA GLN A 441 -16.49 1.08 -14.31
C GLN A 441 -16.06 1.87 -13.08
N ILE A 442 -15.53 3.07 -13.30
CA ILE A 442 -15.16 4.00 -12.25
C ILE A 442 -15.97 5.27 -12.48
N ASP A 443 -16.76 5.65 -11.52
CA ASP A 443 -17.48 6.91 -11.53
C ASP A 443 -17.06 7.75 -10.32
N GLY A 444 -16.86 9.05 -10.52
CA GLY A 444 -16.42 9.94 -9.46
C GLY A 444 -16.99 11.34 -9.62
N ARG A 445 -17.41 11.96 -8.51
CA ARG A 445 -17.91 13.33 -8.47
C ARG A 445 -17.48 14.02 -7.20
N VAL A 446 -17.24 15.32 -7.26
CA VAL A 446 -17.03 16.13 -6.07
C VAL A 446 -18.30 16.12 -5.23
N ALA A 447 -18.24 15.52 -4.05
CA ALA A 447 -19.36 15.44 -3.11
C ALA A 447 -19.28 16.48 -2.01
N ASP A 448 -18.07 16.94 -1.67
CA ASP A 448 -17.81 17.87 -0.58
C ASP A 448 -16.72 18.86 -1.02
N LEU A 449 -16.97 20.14 -0.77
CA LEU A 449 -16.06 21.24 -1.05
C LEU A 449 -15.93 22.09 0.22
N ARG A 450 -14.71 22.20 0.73
CA ARG A 450 -14.42 22.83 2.02
C ARG A 450 -13.25 23.80 1.92
N PRO A 451 -13.50 25.09 1.75
CA PRO A 451 -12.47 26.10 1.94
C PRO A 451 -12.08 26.19 3.43
N THR A 452 -10.82 26.49 3.69
CA THR A 452 -10.29 26.69 5.05
C THR A 452 -9.40 27.93 5.03
N PHE A 453 -9.74 28.93 5.84
CA PHE A 453 -9.10 30.23 5.89
C PHE A 453 -7.56 30.14 5.89
N ARG A 454 -6.93 30.83 4.95
CA ARG A 454 -5.48 30.91 4.74
C ARG A 454 -4.75 29.56 4.75
N SER A 455 -5.40 28.54 4.22
CA SER A 455 -4.81 27.21 4.19
C SER A 455 -5.05 26.52 2.85
N GLN A 456 -6.29 26.15 2.57
CA GLN A 456 -6.56 25.30 1.42
C GLN A 456 -8.05 25.26 1.06
N VAL A 457 -8.34 24.81 -0.16
CA VAL A 457 -9.66 24.32 -0.57
C VAL A 457 -9.57 22.79 -0.69
N THR A 458 -10.39 22.09 0.07
CA THR A 458 -10.46 20.62 0.01
C THR A 458 -11.66 20.18 -0.81
N LEU A 459 -11.43 19.32 -1.79
CA LEU A 459 -12.46 18.66 -2.57
C LEU A 459 -12.46 17.16 -2.21
N GLY A 460 -13.57 16.66 -1.68
CA GLY A 460 -13.81 15.24 -1.46
C GLY A 460 -14.60 14.67 -2.63
N LEU A 461 -14.06 13.64 -3.31
CA LEU A 461 -14.72 13.00 -4.44
C LEU A 461 -15.37 11.69 -3.98
N ARG A 462 -16.70 11.63 -4.08
CA ARG A 462 -17.41 10.37 -3.99
C ARG A 462 -17.07 9.55 -5.21
N THR A 463 -16.57 8.33 -5.00
CA THR A 463 -16.17 7.41 -6.06
C THR A 463 -17.00 6.14 -6.00
N GLU A 464 -17.35 5.61 -7.14
CA GLU A 464 -18.01 4.31 -7.31
C GLU A 464 -17.14 3.43 -8.21
N VAL A 465 -16.92 2.19 -7.78
CA VAL A 465 -16.19 1.17 -8.54
C VAL A 465 -17.10 -0.01 -8.73
N GLY A 466 -17.29 -0.47 -9.96
CA GLY A 466 -18.15 -1.59 -10.28
C GLY A 466 -17.76 -2.31 -11.56
N THR A 467 -18.47 -3.41 -11.84
CA THR A 467 -18.38 -4.19 -13.09
C THR A 467 -19.71 -4.81 -13.44
N ASP A 468 -19.91 -5.12 -14.72
CA ASP A 468 -21.12 -5.79 -15.21
C ASP A 468 -21.11 -7.30 -14.97
N VAL A 469 -19.98 -7.88 -14.56
CA VAL A 469 -19.81 -9.30 -14.35
C VAL A 469 -20.34 -9.72 -12.98
N MET A 470 -21.07 -10.86 -12.93
CA MET A 470 -21.50 -11.45 -11.64
C MET A 470 -20.29 -11.91 -10.85
N SER A 471 -20.33 -11.67 -9.53
CA SER A 471 -19.25 -12.13 -8.65
C SER A 471 -19.12 -13.66 -8.63
N LEU A 472 -17.90 -14.16 -8.77
CA LEU A 472 -17.55 -15.57 -8.55
C LEU A 472 -17.33 -15.89 -7.07
N HIS A 473 -17.24 -14.86 -6.21
CA HIS A 473 -17.01 -14.96 -4.77
C HIS A 473 -18.12 -14.26 -3.97
N PRO A 474 -19.37 -14.76 -4.05
CA PRO A 474 -20.53 -14.10 -3.42
C PRO A 474 -20.49 -14.12 -1.89
N ASP A 475 -19.66 -14.99 -1.29
CA ASP A 475 -19.54 -15.13 0.17
C ASP A 475 -18.44 -14.22 0.76
N SER A 476 -17.73 -13.42 -0.07
CA SER A 476 -16.76 -12.46 0.40
C SER A 476 -17.39 -11.41 1.31
N ARG A 477 -16.66 -11.01 2.36
CA ARG A 477 -17.05 -9.88 3.23
C ARG A 477 -17.02 -8.54 2.53
N GLY A 478 -16.32 -8.45 1.39
CA GLY A 478 -16.15 -7.26 0.58
C GLY A 478 -14.76 -6.67 0.71
N VAL A 479 -14.64 -5.36 0.50
CA VAL A 479 -13.36 -4.66 0.48
C VAL A 479 -12.81 -4.46 1.89
N ALA A 480 -11.60 -4.94 2.13
CA ALA A 480 -10.87 -4.73 3.38
C ALA A 480 -10.52 -3.24 3.56
N ARG A 481 -10.79 -2.70 4.76
CA ARG A 481 -10.56 -1.30 5.12
C ARG A 481 -9.60 -1.19 6.28
N LEU A 482 -8.59 -0.36 6.13
CA LEU A 482 -7.68 0.00 7.21
C LEU A 482 -8.29 1.06 8.12
N ASP A 483 -9.08 1.98 7.55
CA ASP A 483 -9.77 3.03 8.28
C ASP A 483 -11.28 2.73 8.40
N VAL A 484 -11.84 3.04 9.56
CA VAL A 484 -13.28 2.92 9.81
C VAL A 484 -14.02 4.25 9.58
N THR A 485 -13.31 5.29 9.15
CA THR A 485 -13.89 6.61 8.91
C THR A 485 -14.26 6.78 7.45
N ASP A 486 -15.42 7.40 7.18
CA ASP A 486 -15.88 7.65 5.81
C ASP A 486 -15.27 8.92 5.19
N ARG A 487 -14.56 9.73 5.99
CA ARG A 487 -13.93 10.97 5.52
C ARG A 487 -12.43 10.85 5.48
N ALA A 488 -11.84 11.41 4.42
CA ALA A 488 -10.39 11.58 4.36
C ALA A 488 -9.91 12.44 5.54
N PRO A 489 -8.79 12.09 6.19
CA PRO A 489 -8.25 12.90 7.27
C PRO A 489 -7.91 14.29 6.74
N PRO A 490 -8.12 15.36 7.55
CA PRO A 490 -7.67 16.69 7.16
C PRO A 490 -6.15 16.67 6.98
N PHE A 491 -5.70 17.18 5.86
CA PHE A 491 -4.29 17.33 5.57
C PHE A 491 -3.89 18.78 5.74
N PHE A 492 -2.91 19.05 6.57
CA PHE A 492 -2.33 20.37 6.80
C PHE A 492 -0.86 20.33 6.42
N GLY A 493 -0.38 21.33 5.75
CA GLY A 493 1.02 21.45 5.36
C GLY A 493 1.17 22.42 4.21
N ASP A 494 2.39 22.87 4.00
CA ASP A 494 2.76 23.73 2.89
C ASP A 494 2.69 22.92 1.57
N GLY A 495 2.57 23.58 0.46
CA GLY A 495 2.53 23.00 -0.88
C GLY A 495 1.32 23.40 -1.69
N SER A 496 1.47 23.36 -2.99
CA SER A 496 0.50 23.84 -3.96
C SER A 496 -0.69 22.89 -4.09
N LEU A 497 -0.43 21.61 -4.30
CA LEU A 497 -1.47 20.61 -4.57
C LEU A 497 -1.14 19.30 -3.87
N LYS A 498 -2.16 18.66 -3.28
CA LYS A 498 -2.05 17.31 -2.74
C LYS A 498 -3.21 16.47 -3.24
N VAL A 499 -2.87 15.26 -3.68
CA VAL A 499 -3.85 14.26 -4.09
C VAL A 499 -3.87 13.17 -3.03
N GLY A 500 -5.03 12.90 -2.47
CA GLY A 500 -5.26 11.80 -1.55
C GLY A 500 -6.01 10.68 -2.23
N VAL A 501 -5.40 9.51 -2.33
CA VAL A 501 -6.06 8.31 -2.82
C VAL A 501 -6.35 7.41 -1.63
N ARG A 502 -7.61 7.12 -1.37
CA ARG A 502 -7.98 6.22 -0.28
C ARG A 502 -7.55 4.79 -0.64
N LEU A 503 -6.87 4.13 0.28
CA LEU A 503 -6.42 2.75 0.09
C LEU A 503 -7.61 1.81 -0.19
N ALA A 504 -8.76 2.09 0.43
CA ALA A 504 -10.01 1.37 0.17
C ALA A 504 -10.48 1.49 -1.30
N LEU A 505 -10.20 2.59 -2.01
CA LEU A 505 -10.51 2.73 -3.43
C LEU A 505 -9.64 1.80 -4.27
N LEU A 506 -8.34 1.76 -4.01
CA LEU A 506 -7.42 0.86 -4.70
C LEU A 506 -7.78 -0.61 -4.42
N ASN A 507 -8.10 -0.93 -3.17
CA ASN A 507 -8.55 -2.27 -2.79
C ASN A 507 -9.92 -2.62 -3.39
N ALA A 508 -10.81 -1.63 -3.62
CA ALA A 508 -12.08 -1.85 -4.32
C ALA A 508 -11.88 -2.25 -5.79
N LEU A 509 -10.93 -1.60 -6.48
CA LEU A 509 -10.54 -1.98 -7.85
C LEU A 509 -10.02 -3.42 -7.89
N LEU A 510 -9.09 -3.77 -7.02
CA LEU A 510 -8.53 -5.12 -6.93
C LEU A 510 -9.58 -6.18 -6.57
N HIS A 511 -10.46 -5.85 -5.60
CA HIS A 511 -11.56 -6.74 -5.21
C HIS A 511 -12.55 -6.96 -6.35
N ALA A 512 -12.90 -5.92 -7.11
CA ALA A 512 -13.79 -6.04 -8.26
C ALA A 512 -13.20 -6.92 -9.36
N LEU A 513 -11.88 -6.78 -9.64
CA LEU A 513 -11.16 -7.64 -10.56
C LEU A 513 -11.15 -9.11 -10.12
N TRP A 514 -10.82 -9.37 -8.85
CA TRP A 514 -10.82 -10.69 -8.28
C TRP A 514 -12.22 -11.33 -8.29
N SER A 515 -13.22 -10.57 -7.85
CA SER A 515 -14.63 -11.01 -7.88
C SER A 515 -15.11 -11.37 -9.28
N SER A 516 -14.55 -10.74 -10.31
CA SER A 516 -14.85 -11.03 -11.73
C SER A 516 -14.05 -12.22 -12.28
N GLY A 517 -13.20 -12.87 -11.48
CA GLY A 517 -12.45 -14.07 -11.84
C GLY A 517 -11.06 -13.80 -12.44
N LEU A 518 -10.48 -12.60 -12.25
CA LEU A 518 -9.14 -12.30 -12.78
C LEU A 518 -8.08 -13.31 -12.31
N LEU A 519 -8.20 -13.85 -11.09
CA LEU A 519 -7.26 -14.83 -10.53
C LEU A 519 -7.73 -16.29 -10.66
N ASP A 520 -8.82 -16.56 -11.38
CA ASP A 520 -9.31 -17.90 -11.67
C ASP A 520 -8.94 -18.27 -13.11
N VAL A 521 -7.67 -18.70 -13.30
CA VAL A 521 -7.06 -18.82 -14.63
C VAL A 521 -6.72 -20.26 -14.96
N ASP A 522 -7.01 -20.67 -16.21
CA ASP A 522 -6.39 -21.84 -16.80
C ASP A 522 -4.97 -21.50 -17.26
N ALA A 523 -4.00 -21.88 -16.43
CA ALA A 523 -2.58 -21.62 -16.67
C ALA A 523 -1.91 -22.64 -17.61
N SER A 524 -2.64 -23.64 -18.12
CA SER A 524 -2.06 -24.69 -18.96
C SER A 524 -1.37 -24.17 -20.22
N ALA A 525 -1.89 -23.06 -20.77
CA ALA A 525 -1.38 -22.45 -22.01
C ALA A 525 -0.12 -21.57 -21.81
N ILE A 526 0.18 -21.17 -20.56
CA ILE A 526 1.30 -20.26 -20.24
C ILE A 526 2.48 -20.97 -19.58
N LEU A 527 2.34 -22.29 -19.32
CA LEU A 527 3.43 -23.05 -18.75
C LEU A 527 4.62 -23.12 -19.73
N PRO A 528 5.87 -22.92 -19.25
CA PRO A 528 7.05 -23.07 -20.06
C PRO A 528 7.15 -24.46 -20.66
N ASP A 529 7.67 -24.58 -21.90
CA ASP A 529 7.86 -25.86 -22.63
C ASP A 529 8.66 -26.89 -21.81
N SER A 530 9.53 -26.42 -20.91
CA SER A 530 10.33 -27.27 -20.03
C SER A 530 9.49 -28.10 -19.05
N ILE A 531 8.30 -27.63 -18.68
CA ILE A 531 7.39 -28.25 -17.72
C ILE A 531 6.12 -28.74 -18.44
N GLY A 532 5.69 -28.08 -19.52
CA GLY A 532 4.47 -28.38 -20.26
C GLY A 532 4.36 -29.82 -20.78
N GLY A 533 5.49 -30.52 -20.92
CA GLY A 533 5.48 -31.96 -21.24
C GLY A 533 5.20 -32.91 -20.06
N LEU A 534 5.28 -32.39 -18.82
CA LEU A 534 5.09 -33.14 -17.58
C LEU A 534 3.78 -32.78 -16.86
N VAL A 535 3.26 -31.60 -17.14
CA VAL A 535 2.01 -31.04 -16.58
C VAL A 535 0.96 -31.05 -17.70
N SER A 536 -0.15 -31.76 -17.49
CA SER A 536 -1.24 -31.84 -18.48
C SER A 536 -2.33 -30.81 -18.25
N GLU A 537 -2.49 -30.34 -17.02
CA GLU A 537 -3.47 -29.34 -16.61
C GLU A 537 -2.85 -28.45 -15.53
N ALA A 538 -3.08 -27.15 -15.62
CA ALA A 538 -2.67 -26.19 -14.61
C ALA A 538 -3.77 -25.16 -14.40
N ARG A 539 -4.16 -24.95 -13.17
CA ARG A 539 -5.17 -23.98 -12.79
C ARG A 539 -4.73 -23.15 -11.61
N ILE A 540 -4.94 -21.85 -11.68
CA ILE A 540 -4.75 -20.91 -10.57
C ILE A 540 -6.12 -20.54 -10.04
N LEU A 541 -6.28 -20.55 -8.72
CA LEU A 541 -7.51 -20.17 -8.01
C LEU A 541 -7.15 -19.14 -6.94
N GLY A 542 -7.65 -17.93 -7.08
CA GLY A 542 -7.48 -16.86 -6.08
C GLY A 542 -8.47 -17.01 -4.93
N ARG A 543 -8.04 -17.52 -3.78
CA ARG A 543 -8.93 -17.69 -2.61
C ARG A 543 -9.17 -16.41 -1.84
N LEU A 544 -8.25 -15.45 -1.92
CA LEU A 544 -8.33 -14.15 -1.31
C LEU A 544 -8.27 -13.06 -2.37
N PRO A 545 -8.95 -11.91 -2.15
CA PRO A 545 -8.75 -10.75 -3.00
C PRO A 545 -7.32 -10.23 -2.87
N PRO A 546 -6.70 -9.73 -3.94
CA PRO A 546 -5.48 -8.95 -3.84
C PRO A 546 -5.68 -7.75 -2.93
N VAL A 547 -4.69 -7.44 -2.11
CA VAL A 547 -4.77 -6.33 -1.15
C VAL A 547 -3.52 -5.48 -1.23
N LEU A 548 -3.72 -4.17 -1.38
CA LEU A 548 -2.70 -3.17 -1.14
C LEU A 548 -2.70 -2.80 0.35
N ARG A 549 -1.53 -2.84 0.96
CA ARG A 549 -1.32 -2.46 2.36
C ARG A 549 -0.20 -1.44 2.51
N PRO A 550 -0.19 -0.65 3.58
CA PRO A 550 0.97 0.17 3.94
C PRO A 550 2.22 -0.70 4.16
N PRO A 551 3.41 -0.20 3.84
CA PRO A 551 4.65 -0.90 4.11
C PRO A 551 4.88 -1.05 5.63
N ARG A 552 5.56 -2.13 6.01
CA ARG A 552 6.12 -2.30 7.35
C ARG A 552 7.39 -1.45 7.51
N PRO A 553 7.87 -1.22 8.74
CA PRO A 553 9.04 -0.37 8.95
C PRO A 553 10.32 -0.80 8.23
N GLU A 554 10.43 -2.08 7.87
CA GLU A 554 11.55 -2.68 7.15
C GLU A 554 11.42 -2.63 5.63
N GLU A 555 10.22 -2.30 5.10
CA GLU A 555 9.91 -2.23 3.68
C GLU A 555 10.10 -0.79 3.19
N GLU A 556 10.69 -0.61 2.00
CA GLU A 556 11.06 0.71 1.46
C GLU A 556 10.06 1.26 0.43
N ASP A 557 9.07 0.46 0.02
CA ASP A 557 8.07 0.80 -0.99
C ASP A 557 6.98 1.74 -0.48
N ASP A 558 6.22 2.36 -1.37
CA ASP A 558 5.09 3.22 -0.99
C ASP A 558 3.92 2.39 -0.45
N LEU A 559 3.66 1.26 -1.09
CA LEU A 559 2.66 0.26 -0.71
C LEU A 559 3.19 -1.14 -1.02
N ILE A 560 2.55 -2.16 -0.47
CA ILE A 560 2.80 -3.57 -0.80
C ILE A 560 1.52 -4.17 -1.36
N LEU A 561 1.61 -4.76 -2.56
CA LEU A 561 0.56 -5.59 -3.13
C LEU A 561 0.77 -7.04 -2.68
N THR A 562 -0.21 -7.60 -1.99
CA THR A 562 -0.19 -9.01 -1.57
C THR A 562 -1.27 -9.80 -2.32
N LEU A 563 -0.85 -10.87 -2.98
CA LEU A 563 -1.71 -11.93 -3.53
C LEU A 563 -1.58 -13.13 -2.61
N GLY A 564 -2.53 -13.31 -1.69
CA GLY A 564 -2.50 -14.39 -0.69
C GLY A 564 -3.34 -15.59 -1.10
N GLN A 565 -2.99 -16.77 -0.57
CA GLN A 565 -3.71 -18.03 -0.76
C GLN A 565 -4.09 -18.30 -2.23
N LEU A 566 -3.15 -18.07 -3.15
CA LEU A 566 -3.31 -18.53 -4.53
C LEU A 566 -3.09 -20.04 -4.54
N GLU A 567 -4.13 -20.81 -4.88
CA GLU A 567 -4.01 -22.25 -5.03
C GLU A 567 -3.63 -22.60 -6.47
N LEU A 568 -2.49 -23.25 -6.63
CA LEU A 568 -2.04 -23.81 -7.90
C LEU A 568 -2.39 -25.30 -7.94
N GLU A 569 -3.35 -25.67 -8.76
CA GLU A 569 -3.74 -27.05 -9.02
C GLU A 569 -3.08 -27.53 -10.31
N LEU A 570 -2.30 -28.61 -10.22
CA LEU A 570 -1.56 -29.19 -11.35
C LEU A 570 -1.90 -30.68 -11.49
N THR A 571 -1.96 -31.15 -12.74
CA THR A 571 -1.90 -32.60 -13.03
C THR A 571 -0.49 -32.93 -13.52
N PHE A 572 0.37 -33.36 -12.59
CA PHE A 572 1.78 -33.67 -12.85
C PHE A 572 1.98 -35.18 -13.08
N GLN A 573 2.40 -35.57 -14.29
CA GLN A 573 2.56 -36.96 -14.69
C GLN A 573 1.32 -37.85 -14.44
N GLY A 574 0.14 -37.23 -14.50
CA GLY A 574 -1.16 -37.88 -14.25
C GLY A 574 -1.60 -37.94 -12.80
N GLU A 575 -0.84 -37.34 -11.86
CA GLU A 575 -1.20 -37.21 -10.45
C GLU A 575 -1.64 -35.80 -10.14
N PRO A 576 -2.71 -35.60 -9.34
CA PRO A 576 -3.10 -34.29 -8.89
C PRO A 576 -2.14 -33.79 -7.80
N VAL A 577 -1.63 -32.59 -7.97
CA VAL A 577 -0.71 -31.90 -7.04
C VAL A 577 -1.26 -30.51 -6.77
N ARG A 578 -1.18 -30.05 -5.52
CA ARG A 578 -1.66 -28.72 -5.13
C ARG A 578 -0.62 -27.99 -4.29
N TYR A 579 -0.41 -26.74 -4.64
CA TYR A 579 0.40 -25.79 -3.87
C TYR A 579 -0.45 -24.59 -3.49
N ALA A 580 -0.12 -23.96 -2.38
CA ALA A 580 -0.58 -22.62 -2.10
C ALA A 580 0.60 -21.66 -2.22
N VAL A 581 0.29 -20.45 -2.60
CA VAL A 581 1.27 -19.40 -2.91
C VAL A 581 0.83 -18.08 -2.31
N THR A 582 1.78 -17.37 -1.74
CA THR A 582 1.67 -15.94 -1.43
C THR A 582 2.73 -15.18 -2.17
N LEU A 583 2.33 -14.04 -2.74
CA LEU A 583 3.22 -13.15 -3.46
C LEU A 583 3.08 -11.75 -2.87
N ASP A 584 4.20 -11.17 -2.42
CA ASP A 584 4.31 -9.79 -1.97
C ASP A 584 5.17 -9.01 -2.98
N ALA A 585 4.62 -7.93 -3.55
CA ALA A 585 5.33 -7.07 -4.49
C ALA A 585 5.31 -5.62 -4.00
N GLY A 586 6.46 -4.96 -4.00
CA GLY A 586 6.55 -3.53 -3.75
C GLY A 586 5.81 -2.75 -4.83
N VAL A 587 5.10 -1.71 -4.42
CA VAL A 587 4.36 -0.80 -5.29
C VAL A 587 4.82 0.61 -5.02
N ASN A 588 5.36 1.24 -6.06
CA ASN A 588 5.77 2.63 -6.05
C ASN A 588 4.86 3.43 -6.98
N LEU A 589 4.58 4.66 -6.61
CA LEU A 589 3.74 5.56 -7.40
C LEU A 589 4.59 6.67 -7.99
N ASP A 590 4.38 6.89 -9.26
CA ASP A 590 5.00 7.98 -10.00
C ASP A 590 3.92 8.86 -10.62
N VAL A 591 4.06 10.17 -10.44
CA VAL A 591 3.16 11.16 -11.04
C VAL A 591 3.94 11.96 -12.06
N ALA A 592 3.65 11.69 -13.32
CA ALA A 592 4.22 12.40 -14.45
C ALA A 592 3.15 12.63 -15.51
N ASP A 593 3.23 13.76 -16.22
CA ASP A 593 2.32 14.10 -17.31
C ASP A 593 0.83 13.97 -16.94
N ASN A 594 0.48 14.39 -15.71
CA ASN A 594 -0.89 14.38 -15.17
C ASN A 594 -1.49 12.97 -14.99
N ARG A 595 -0.63 11.97 -14.89
CA ARG A 595 -1.02 10.59 -14.70
C ARG A 595 -0.32 10.00 -13.47
N ILE A 596 -1.08 9.31 -12.63
CA ILE A 596 -0.53 8.45 -11.58
C ILE A 596 -0.24 7.08 -12.22
N SER A 597 1.02 6.71 -12.24
CA SER A 597 1.47 5.41 -12.72
C SER A 597 1.81 4.50 -11.53
N ILE A 598 1.34 3.28 -11.58
CA ILE A 598 1.65 2.25 -10.59
C ILE A 598 2.84 1.44 -11.08
N LEU A 599 3.95 1.51 -10.35
CA LEU A 599 5.17 0.76 -10.64
C LEU A 599 5.26 -0.42 -9.68
N LEU A 600 5.22 -1.63 -10.21
CA LEU A 600 5.41 -2.87 -9.45
C LEU A 600 6.88 -3.27 -9.50
N ASP A 601 7.39 -3.79 -8.40
CA ASP A 601 8.74 -4.32 -8.32
C ASP A 601 8.97 -5.47 -9.32
N GLU A 602 10.20 -5.54 -9.83
CA GLU A 602 10.60 -6.59 -10.78
C GLU A 602 10.78 -7.94 -10.10
N GLU A 603 11.12 -7.97 -8.81
CA GLU A 603 11.37 -9.18 -8.03
C GLU A 603 10.45 -9.24 -6.81
N PRO A 604 9.28 -9.90 -6.88
CA PRO A 604 8.39 -10.07 -5.74
C PRO A 604 8.94 -11.11 -4.76
N GLU A 605 8.55 -11.00 -3.50
CA GLU A 605 8.74 -12.07 -2.53
C GLU A 605 7.68 -13.15 -2.74
N VAL A 606 8.11 -14.39 -3.02
CA VAL A 606 7.19 -15.52 -3.28
C VAL A 606 7.40 -16.60 -2.22
N ARG A 607 6.34 -16.95 -1.51
CA ARG A 607 6.26 -18.08 -0.58
C ARG A 607 5.40 -19.18 -1.21
N VAL A 608 5.85 -20.42 -1.13
CA VAL A 608 5.14 -21.58 -1.69
C VAL A 608 5.16 -22.70 -0.66
N TRP A 609 4.00 -23.26 -0.38
CA TRP A 609 3.90 -24.46 0.45
C TRP A 609 3.02 -25.51 -0.23
N THR A 610 3.18 -26.74 0.22
CA THR A 610 2.53 -27.89 -0.43
C THR A 610 1.24 -28.24 0.29
N LEU A 611 0.11 -28.17 -0.43
CA LEU A 611 -1.18 -28.65 0.05
C LEU A 611 -1.38 -30.15 -0.25
N GLN A 612 -0.91 -30.60 -1.41
CA GLN A 612 -0.95 -32.01 -1.81
C GLN A 612 0.30 -32.35 -2.62
N ALA A 613 1.17 -33.16 -2.04
CA ALA A 613 2.41 -33.60 -2.66
C ALA A 613 2.19 -34.69 -3.71
N PRO A 614 3.02 -34.78 -4.77
CA PRO A 614 3.06 -35.93 -5.67
C PRO A 614 3.62 -37.14 -4.94
N SER A 615 3.37 -38.35 -5.48
CA SER A 615 3.94 -39.62 -4.95
C SER A 615 5.46 -39.60 -4.87
N ASN A 616 6.12 -38.82 -5.73
CA ASN A 616 7.55 -38.55 -5.65
C ASN A 616 7.77 -37.05 -5.31
N PRO A 617 7.93 -36.66 -4.05
CA PRO A 617 8.06 -35.27 -3.64
C PRO A 617 9.28 -34.54 -4.24
N ARG A 618 10.27 -35.28 -4.75
CA ARG A 618 11.47 -34.71 -5.41
C ARG A 618 11.24 -34.33 -6.86
N ALA A 619 10.15 -34.81 -7.47
CA ALA A 619 9.88 -34.58 -8.89
C ALA A 619 9.35 -33.15 -9.16
N LEU A 620 8.57 -32.60 -8.24
CA LEU A 620 8.10 -31.20 -8.25
C LEU A 620 8.12 -30.69 -6.80
N THR A 621 8.97 -29.73 -6.53
CA THR A 621 9.16 -29.16 -5.19
C THR A 621 8.58 -27.75 -5.13
N ALA A 622 8.27 -27.26 -3.93
CA ALA A 622 7.84 -25.87 -3.70
C ALA A 622 8.83 -24.86 -4.29
N ASP A 623 10.16 -25.11 -4.17
CA ASP A 623 11.19 -24.27 -4.77
C ASP A 623 11.12 -24.23 -6.31
N THR A 624 10.77 -25.36 -6.95
CA THR A 624 10.59 -25.41 -8.41
C THR A 624 9.39 -24.55 -8.82
N VAL A 625 8.28 -24.64 -8.08
CA VAL A 625 7.08 -23.84 -8.31
C VAL A 625 7.37 -22.35 -8.08
N ARG A 626 8.12 -22.01 -7.02
CA ARG A 626 8.57 -20.64 -6.74
C ARG A 626 9.37 -20.06 -7.91
N THR A 627 10.35 -20.81 -8.43
CA THR A 627 11.16 -20.37 -9.56
C THR A 627 10.29 -20.13 -10.80
N LEU A 628 9.32 -21.01 -11.07
CA LEU A 628 8.39 -20.85 -12.18
C LEU A 628 7.55 -19.56 -12.05
N LEU A 629 7.06 -19.26 -10.86
CA LEU A 629 6.26 -18.04 -10.62
C LEU A 629 7.10 -16.78 -10.79
N LEU A 630 8.35 -16.79 -10.35
CA LEU A 630 9.28 -15.67 -10.59
C LEU A 630 9.57 -15.46 -12.08
N ASP A 631 9.68 -16.55 -12.86
CA ASP A 631 9.86 -16.45 -14.32
C ASP A 631 8.62 -15.90 -15.04
N LEU A 632 7.42 -16.12 -14.48
CA LEU A 632 6.14 -15.63 -15.02
C LEU A 632 5.81 -14.20 -14.55
N TRP A 633 6.42 -13.73 -13.48
CA TRP A 633 6.10 -12.43 -12.87
C TRP A 633 6.21 -11.23 -13.82
N PRO A 634 7.25 -11.11 -14.69
CA PRO A 634 7.32 -9.97 -15.61
C PRO A 634 6.11 -9.85 -16.55
N MET A 635 5.50 -10.96 -16.92
CA MET A 635 4.28 -10.99 -17.74
C MET A 635 3.06 -10.53 -16.92
N LEU A 636 2.92 -11.03 -15.69
CA LEU A 636 1.81 -10.69 -14.79
C LEU A 636 1.87 -9.21 -14.37
N SER A 637 3.04 -8.75 -13.96
CA SER A 637 3.24 -7.35 -13.54
C SER A 637 3.05 -6.36 -14.69
N GLY A 638 3.44 -6.74 -15.92
CA GLY A 638 3.23 -5.92 -17.12
C GLY A 638 1.75 -5.66 -17.38
N SER A 639 0.93 -6.71 -17.32
CA SER A 639 -0.53 -6.60 -17.51
C SER A 639 -1.20 -5.74 -16.44
N LEU A 640 -0.74 -5.84 -15.18
CA LEU A 640 -1.26 -5.02 -14.08
C LEU A 640 -0.85 -3.54 -14.22
N ARG A 641 0.37 -3.26 -14.68
CA ARG A 641 0.85 -1.88 -14.93
C ARG A 641 0.00 -1.15 -15.97
N GLU A 642 -0.31 -1.81 -17.08
CA GLU A 642 -1.11 -1.22 -18.15
C GLU A 642 -2.54 -0.95 -17.70
N GLY A 643 -3.08 -1.78 -16.82
CA GLY A 643 -4.46 -1.71 -16.36
C GLY A 643 -4.74 -0.82 -15.15
N LEU A 644 -3.73 -0.41 -14.38
CA LEU A 644 -3.93 0.34 -13.13
C LEU A 644 -3.47 1.81 -13.18
N SER A 645 -3.21 2.39 -14.35
CA SER A 645 -2.89 3.82 -14.45
C SER A 645 -4.15 4.67 -14.29
N LEU A 646 -4.14 5.61 -13.34
CA LEU A 646 -5.23 6.54 -13.09
C LEU A 646 -4.85 7.93 -13.59
N GLU A 647 -5.67 8.54 -14.44
CA GLU A 647 -5.50 9.94 -14.80
C GLU A 647 -5.93 10.83 -13.63
N VAL A 648 -5.02 11.70 -13.18
CA VAL A 648 -5.39 12.74 -12.22
C VAL A 648 -6.13 13.82 -12.96
N PRO A 649 -7.36 14.13 -12.54
CA PRO A 649 -8.06 15.25 -13.13
C PRO A 649 -7.35 16.55 -12.75
N LEU A 650 -6.50 17.05 -13.64
CA LEU A 650 -6.05 18.43 -13.52
C LEU A 650 -7.18 19.38 -13.87
N PRO A 651 -7.26 20.53 -13.19
CA PRO A 651 -8.06 21.62 -13.71
C PRO A 651 -7.56 21.94 -15.12
N SER A 652 -8.32 21.56 -16.15
CA SER A 652 -8.10 22.14 -17.46
C SER A 652 -8.58 23.58 -17.33
N LEU A 653 -7.66 24.53 -17.32
CA LEU A 653 -7.98 25.93 -17.38
C LEU A 653 -8.52 26.24 -18.79
N GLY A 654 -9.66 25.70 -19.12
CA GLY A 654 -10.46 25.94 -20.30
C GLY A 654 -9.76 26.41 -21.57
N ASP A 655 -10.47 27.03 -22.45
CA ASP A 655 -9.88 27.70 -23.62
C ASP A 655 -9.37 29.12 -23.20
N LEU A 656 -8.21 29.14 -22.46
CA LEU A 656 -7.53 30.40 -22.14
C LEU A 656 -7.22 31.22 -23.39
N GLY A 657 -7.07 30.58 -24.55
CA GLY A 657 -6.97 31.24 -25.85
C GLY A 657 -8.22 32.01 -26.26
N GLY A 658 -9.39 31.69 -25.67
CA GLY A 658 -10.62 32.44 -25.84
C GLY A 658 -10.62 33.76 -25.04
N LEU A 659 -9.92 33.79 -23.89
CA LEU A 659 -9.74 34.98 -23.07
C LEU A 659 -8.56 35.83 -23.55
N ALA A 660 -7.47 35.21 -23.89
CA ALA A 660 -6.26 35.85 -24.40
C ALA A 660 -5.57 34.91 -25.41
N PRO A 661 -5.53 35.24 -26.72
CA PRO A 661 -4.93 34.41 -27.74
C PRO A 661 -3.48 33.98 -27.46
N GLU A 662 -2.74 34.81 -26.71
CA GLU A 662 -1.36 34.58 -26.32
C GLU A 662 -1.23 33.43 -25.31
N LEU A 663 -2.31 33.10 -24.60
CA LEU A 663 -2.33 32.01 -23.60
C LEU A 663 -2.78 30.67 -24.20
N ALA A 664 -3.10 30.59 -25.48
CA ALA A 664 -3.50 29.35 -26.14
C ALA A 664 -2.41 28.27 -26.10
N ASP A 665 -1.13 28.68 -25.96
CA ASP A 665 0.02 27.79 -25.88
C ASP A 665 0.47 27.49 -24.45
N LEU A 666 -0.21 28.02 -23.43
CA LEU A 666 0.11 27.73 -22.02
C LEU A 666 -0.13 26.24 -21.69
N ARG A 667 0.91 25.55 -21.27
CA ARG A 667 0.86 24.14 -20.88
C ARG A 667 1.00 24.01 -19.37
N LEU A 668 -0.02 23.44 -18.75
CA LEU A 668 -0.01 23.12 -17.33
C LEU A 668 0.46 21.67 -17.14
N THR A 669 1.36 21.47 -16.19
CA THR A 669 1.88 20.16 -15.81
C THR A 669 1.91 20.02 -14.29
N LEU A 670 1.65 18.81 -13.80
CA LEU A 670 1.90 18.43 -12.41
C LEU A 670 3.24 17.71 -12.32
N ALA A 671 4.03 18.12 -11.36
CA ALA A 671 5.27 17.44 -10.99
C ALA A 671 5.18 16.99 -9.54
N GLN A 672 5.42 15.72 -9.30
CA GLN A 672 5.51 15.18 -7.94
C GLN A 672 6.74 15.76 -7.24
N THR A 673 6.54 16.32 -6.05
CA THR A 673 7.61 16.96 -5.26
C THR A 673 8.20 16.03 -4.22
N GLU A 674 7.39 15.17 -3.64
CA GLU A 674 7.80 14.20 -2.64
C GLU A 674 7.25 12.82 -2.95
N ARG A 675 7.95 11.78 -2.47
CA ARG A 675 7.49 10.40 -2.57
C ARG A 675 6.12 10.24 -1.90
N ALA A 676 5.24 9.47 -2.53
CA ALA A 676 3.92 9.16 -1.99
C ALA A 676 4.00 8.52 -0.60
N ARG A 677 3.14 8.95 0.33
CA ARG A 677 3.18 8.47 1.72
C ARG A 677 1.81 7.98 2.17
N PRO A 678 1.71 6.73 2.66
CA PRO A 678 0.48 6.26 3.28
C PRO A 678 0.29 6.95 4.64
N ARG A 679 -0.88 7.53 4.85
CA ARG A 679 -1.26 8.20 6.09
C ARG A 679 -2.69 7.85 6.46
N ARG A 680 -2.86 7.01 7.51
CA ARG A 680 -4.18 6.60 8.03
C ARG A 680 -5.14 6.09 6.95
N GLY A 681 -4.68 5.20 6.08
CA GLY A 681 -5.51 4.62 5.02
C GLY A 681 -5.71 5.51 3.78
N VAL A 682 -5.04 6.66 3.71
CA VAL A 682 -4.98 7.53 2.53
C VAL A 682 -3.53 7.61 2.07
N LEU A 683 -3.31 7.39 0.80
CA LEU A 683 -2.03 7.63 0.14
C LEU A 683 -2.01 9.09 -0.29
N VAL A 684 -1.06 9.85 0.22
CA VAL A 684 -0.92 11.28 -0.07
C VAL A 684 0.23 11.48 -1.05
N ILE A 685 -0.08 12.13 -2.15
CA ILE A 685 0.86 12.52 -3.21
C ILE A 685 0.94 14.05 -3.20
N GLU A 686 2.12 14.58 -3.00
CA GLU A 686 2.37 16.02 -3.06
C GLU A 686 2.89 16.40 -4.44
N ALA A 687 2.30 17.41 -5.03
CA ALA A 687 2.65 17.87 -6.36
C ALA A 687 2.61 19.41 -6.45
N GLU A 688 3.37 19.95 -7.37
CA GLU A 688 3.35 21.36 -7.74
C GLU A 688 2.72 21.52 -9.12
N LEU A 689 1.87 22.55 -9.25
CA LEU A 689 1.37 22.99 -10.53
C LEU A 689 2.40 23.91 -11.19
N THR A 690 2.80 23.59 -12.39
CA THR A 690 3.67 24.47 -13.19
C THR A 690 3.04 24.74 -14.54
N GLY A 691 3.05 26.01 -14.98
CA GLY A 691 2.66 26.41 -16.31
C GLY A 691 3.87 26.89 -17.11
N THR A 692 3.91 26.59 -18.39
CA THR A 692 4.98 27.05 -19.27
C THR A 692 4.36 27.70 -20.51
N LEU A 693 4.68 28.97 -20.73
CA LEU A 693 4.33 29.72 -21.93
C LEU A 693 5.61 29.91 -22.75
N PRO A 694 5.67 29.37 -24.00
CA PRO A 694 6.86 29.37 -24.83
C PRO A 694 7.45 30.73 -25.17
#